data_e56209c14b2b4756d14cf106c7697cbe
#
_entry.id   e56209c14b2b4756d14cf106c7697cbe
#
_cell.length_a   1.000
_cell.length_b   1.000
_cell.length_c   1.000
_cell.angle_alpha   90.00
_cell.angle_beta   90.00
_cell.angle_gamma   90.00
#
_symmetry.space_group_name_H-M   'P 1'
#
loop_
_entity.id
_entity.type
_entity.pdbx_description
1 polymer ?
#
loop_
_entity_poly.entity_id
_entity_poly.type
_entity_poly.pdbx_seq_one_letter_code
_entity_poly.pdbx_strand_id
1 'polypeptide(L)'
;LTTLLFSLIISASFFSQTGTIRGTVYEKESGEPSFGTNVKIKGTGIGSSTDINGFYQINKLKPGKIVLEISNIEFSTIEYTVEIVANKIITHNFFMEEKDEMLDEFEYSAEAAERKTEVKMSVIKATPRDMAHVVAIGGEPDFAQYLQTTPGVVTTGDQGGQMYIRGGSPIQNKVLLDGMTIYNPFHSIGFFSVFDTDIIRSADIYTGGFSAVYGGRISSIMDITTIDGNKKRHAGKVAVNPFGSKFKIEGPIKKLDEENISTTASYIFSGKTSYLEQTSKLLYNYIDTNGLPFNFTDLFGKISINSANGSKINFFGFNYNDRVRYKAVSDLNWDSWGIGSNFVIVPSSSTVLILGRFNISDYMISLTEKDPVTGGNLSPRTSRINGFNFGFDFKYFLRENEIKYGIDINGFATEFDFFNSVGRKIDQNQNTTELAGYIDSKIIKGLLVINPSFRAQYYASLRNFSPEPRIGLKYNVTEKFRIKSAAGLYSQNLISANSDRDVVNLFYGFLSGPDNLQDSITLSNGETVERRHSLQKATHAILGGELDISRNFTLNVEGYYKWFNQLSNINRNKLYNDNVDTYDIPDELKKDFIIETGDAYGVDVVLKYKAEKTYLWAVYSLGKVTRWDGLRTYSPLFDRRHNINLVGTKTFGEEDDWEVNVRWNFGSGLPFTQTQGYYHSIDYSQGLNTDITSINSNNLEIIYADLNQGRLSSYHRLDIAIKKHVEINKTTTLDFTASVTNLYNRQNIFYVDRVTTDKVYQLPLLPSLGISCKF
;
A
#
# COMPACT_ATOMS: atom_id res chain seq x y z
N LEU A 1 55.08 -15.43 6.44
CA LEU A 1 53.64 -15.22 6.08
C LEU A 1 52.84 -16.52 6.11
N THR A 2 53.45 -17.65 5.72
CA THR A 2 52.80 -18.97 5.71
C THR A 2 52.53 -19.56 7.11
N THR A 3 53.35 -19.24 8.09
CA THR A 3 53.16 -19.68 9.50
C THR A 3 52.09 -18.85 10.21
N LEU A 4 51.82 -17.61 9.82
CA LEU A 4 50.73 -16.79 10.39
C LEU A 4 49.37 -17.19 9.84
N LEU A 5 49.31 -17.71 8.60
CA LEU A 5 48.05 -18.24 8.05
C LEU A 5 47.63 -19.58 8.63
N PHE A 6 48.57 -20.38 9.12
CA PHE A 6 48.29 -21.68 9.74
C PHE A 6 47.88 -21.57 11.20
N SER A 7 48.29 -20.53 11.92
CA SER A 7 47.83 -20.27 13.32
C SER A 7 46.46 -19.66 13.40
N LEU A 8 45.87 -19.11 12.33
CA LEU A 8 44.49 -18.66 12.29
C LEU A 8 43.46 -19.79 12.02
N ILE A 9 43.93 -20.97 11.66
CA ILE A 9 43.05 -22.13 11.32
C ILE A 9 42.90 -23.07 12.54
N ILE A 10 43.71 -22.92 13.61
CA ILE A 10 43.60 -23.70 14.86
C ILE A 10 43.08 -22.83 16.02
N SER A 11 42.13 -21.94 15.78
CA SER A 11 41.17 -21.62 16.80
C SER A 11 40.21 -22.81 16.85
N ALA A 12 40.49 -23.79 17.69
CA ALA A 12 39.52 -24.82 18.07
C ALA A 12 38.27 -24.08 18.57
N SER A 13 37.33 -23.90 17.67
CA SER A 13 35.99 -23.50 18.02
C SER A 13 35.50 -24.57 18.99
N PHE A 14 35.49 -24.29 20.29
CA PHE A 14 34.65 -25.01 21.22
C PHE A 14 33.24 -24.89 20.66
N PHE A 15 32.82 -25.85 19.85
CA PHE A 15 31.43 -26.02 19.44
C PHE A 15 30.66 -26.26 20.71
N SER A 16 30.17 -25.20 21.33
CA SER A 16 29.18 -25.33 22.37
C SER A 16 28.04 -26.14 21.73
N GLN A 17 27.87 -27.38 22.21
CA GLN A 17 26.80 -28.27 21.77
C GLN A 17 25.48 -27.58 22.14
N THR A 18 24.83 -26.97 21.16
CA THR A 18 23.58 -26.22 21.34
C THR A 18 22.47 -26.88 20.54
N GLY A 19 21.23 -26.79 21.01
CA GLY A 19 20.05 -27.25 20.29
C GLY A 19 19.25 -26.06 19.73
N THR A 20 18.25 -26.37 18.93
CA THR A 20 17.29 -25.41 18.36
C THR A 20 15.87 -25.90 18.65
N ILE A 21 14.98 -25.00 19.05
CA ILE A 21 13.54 -25.26 19.04
C ILE A 21 12.88 -24.35 18.02
N ARG A 22 11.91 -24.89 17.30
CA ARG A 22 11.09 -24.18 16.32
C ARG A 22 9.70 -24.79 16.21
N GLY A 23 8.81 -24.13 15.51
CA GLY A 23 7.45 -24.61 15.24
C GLY A 23 6.56 -23.50 14.74
N THR A 24 5.28 -23.78 14.68
CA THR A 24 4.25 -22.83 14.31
C THR A 24 3.27 -22.67 15.47
N VAL A 25 2.86 -21.44 15.73
CA VAL A 25 1.78 -21.13 16.67
C VAL A 25 0.51 -20.89 15.87
N TYR A 26 -0.55 -21.56 16.27
CA TYR A 26 -1.88 -21.49 15.65
C TYR A 26 -2.92 -20.95 16.64
N GLU A 27 -3.96 -20.33 16.12
CA GLU A 27 -5.19 -20.06 16.82
C GLU A 27 -5.97 -21.38 16.97
N LYS A 28 -6.48 -21.67 18.16
CA LYS A 28 -7.14 -22.95 18.42
C LYS A 28 -8.46 -23.09 17.68
N GLU A 29 -9.22 -22.02 17.54
CA GLU A 29 -10.57 -22.06 16.94
C GLU A 29 -10.56 -22.14 15.41
N SER A 30 -9.65 -21.40 14.75
CA SER A 30 -9.58 -21.30 13.30
C SER A 30 -8.52 -22.23 12.69
N GLY A 31 -7.47 -22.56 13.46
CA GLY A 31 -6.26 -23.17 12.96
C GLY A 31 -5.40 -22.21 12.10
N GLU A 32 -5.72 -20.91 12.07
CA GLU A 32 -4.91 -19.91 11.40
C GLU A 32 -3.56 -19.72 12.12
N PRO A 33 -2.49 -19.39 11.39
CA PRO A 33 -1.21 -19.04 12.01
C PRO A 33 -1.32 -17.77 12.86
N SER A 34 -0.92 -17.86 14.13
CA SER A 34 -0.89 -16.71 15.04
C SER A 34 0.36 -15.88 14.82
N PHE A 35 0.19 -14.69 14.25
CA PHE A 35 1.25 -13.73 13.96
C PHE A 35 1.60 -12.88 15.19
N GLY A 36 2.89 -12.52 15.34
CA GLY A 36 3.34 -11.64 16.42
C GLY A 36 3.29 -12.27 17.82
N THR A 37 3.08 -13.58 17.92
CA THR A 37 3.11 -14.32 19.19
C THR A 37 4.53 -14.42 19.71
N ASN A 38 4.77 -14.05 20.97
CA ASN A 38 6.06 -14.21 21.61
C ASN A 38 6.25 -15.62 22.14
N VAL A 39 7.33 -16.25 21.74
CA VAL A 39 7.82 -17.54 22.30
C VAL A 39 9.15 -17.25 22.97
N LYS A 40 9.20 -17.23 24.30
CA LYS A 40 10.41 -16.91 25.08
C LYS A 40 10.69 -17.96 26.15
N ILE A 41 11.92 -18.05 26.57
CA ILE A 41 12.30 -18.84 27.75
C ILE A 41 11.90 -18.07 28.99
N LYS A 42 11.02 -18.65 29.82
CA LYS A 42 10.48 -18.03 31.03
C LYS A 42 11.60 -17.50 31.94
N GLY A 43 11.48 -16.26 32.37
CA GLY A 43 12.46 -15.59 33.24
C GLY A 43 13.74 -15.12 32.53
N THR A 44 13.79 -15.17 31.19
CA THR A 44 14.93 -14.69 30.41
C THR A 44 14.48 -13.73 29.31
N GLY A 45 15.42 -13.01 28.68
CA GLY A 45 15.18 -12.21 27.47
C GLY A 45 15.34 -13.01 26.16
N ILE A 46 15.55 -14.34 26.22
CA ILE A 46 15.82 -15.17 25.06
C ILE A 46 14.49 -15.67 24.47
N GLY A 47 14.18 -15.31 23.25
CA GLY A 47 12.94 -15.70 22.58
C GLY A 47 12.91 -15.33 21.11
N SER A 48 11.77 -15.55 20.47
CA SER A 48 11.45 -15.17 19.08
C SER A 48 9.97 -14.82 19.00
N SER A 49 9.63 -13.80 18.24
CA SER A 49 8.24 -13.58 17.85
C SER A 49 7.92 -14.38 16.59
N THR A 50 6.67 -14.85 16.48
CA THR A 50 6.23 -15.56 15.27
C THR A 50 6.16 -14.60 14.07
N ASP A 51 6.57 -15.10 12.92
CA ASP A 51 6.43 -14.40 11.65
C ASP A 51 4.97 -14.44 11.13
N ILE A 52 4.71 -13.88 9.95
CA ILE A 52 3.39 -13.83 9.33
C ILE A 52 2.78 -15.22 9.06
N ASN A 53 3.57 -16.26 9.03
CA ASN A 53 3.13 -17.66 8.91
C ASN A 53 3.01 -18.36 10.27
N GLY A 54 3.09 -17.60 11.37
CA GLY A 54 3.07 -18.15 12.73
C GLY A 54 4.35 -18.91 13.12
N PHE A 55 5.39 -18.87 12.30
CA PHE A 55 6.62 -19.62 12.51
C PHE A 55 7.53 -18.93 13.52
N TYR A 56 8.06 -19.69 14.49
CA TYR A 56 9.07 -19.24 15.44
C TYR A 56 10.29 -20.15 15.41
N GLN A 57 11.47 -19.60 15.75
CA GLN A 57 12.70 -20.36 15.88
C GLN A 57 13.63 -19.72 16.90
N ILE A 58 14.10 -20.50 17.89
CA ILE A 58 15.06 -20.09 18.90
C ILE A 58 16.28 -21.01 18.79
N ASN A 59 17.42 -20.42 18.41
CA ASN A 59 18.65 -21.13 18.12
C ASN A 59 19.66 -21.06 19.26
N LYS A 60 20.67 -21.93 19.22
CA LYS A 60 21.83 -21.93 20.13
C LYS A 60 21.46 -22.03 21.61
N LEU A 61 20.44 -22.81 21.91
CA LEU A 61 20.02 -23.11 23.26
C LEU A 61 20.95 -24.13 23.91
N LYS A 62 21.27 -23.92 25.20
CA LYS A 62 22.01 -24.92 25.98
C LYS A 62 21.15 -26.16 26.18
N PRO A 63 21.74 -27.39 26.09
CA PRO A 63 21.01 -28.61 26.39
C PRO A 63 20.48 -28.62 27.82
N GLY A 64 19.29 -29.18 28.00
CA GLY A 64 18.63 -29.25 29.31
C GLY A 64 17.14 -28.90 29.23
N LYS A 65 16.45 -29.02 30.35
CA LYS A 65 15.03 -28.65 30.46
C LYS A 65 14.88 -27.16 30.56
N ILE A 66 14.02 -26.58 29.72
CA ILE A 66 13.62 -25.18 29.74
C ILE A 66 12.11 -25.07 29.76
N VAL A 67 11.59 -23.98 30.29
CA VAL A 67 10.17 -23.65 30.24
C VAL A 67 10.00 -22.53 29.20
N LEU A 68 9.20 -22.79 28.18
CA LEU A 68 8.77 -21.77 27.22
C LEU A 68 7.50 -21.11 27.71
N GLU A 69 7.42 -19.81 27.53
CA GLU A 69 6.23 -18.98 27.73
C GLU A 69 5.80 -18.45 26.37
N ILE A 70 4.61 -18.87 25.92
CA ILE A 70 4.00 -18.48 24.66
C ILE A 70 2.89 -17.49 24.97
N SER A 71 3.02 -16.25 24.53
CA SER A 71 2.10 -15.17 24.85
C SER A 71 1.72 -14.33 23.63
N ASN A 72 0.45 -13.97 23.56
CA ASN A 72 -0.13 -13.10 22.54
C ASN A 72 -1.22 -12.23 23.19
N ILE A 73 -1.58 -11.15 22.53
CA ILE A 73 -2.59 -10.17 22.97
C ILE A 73 -3.96 -10.79 23.10
N GLU A 74 -4.36 -11.53 22.08
CA GLU A 74 -5.72 -12.05 21.88
C GLU A 74 -5.92 -13.42 22.51
N PHE A 75 -4.83 -14.06 22.94
CA PHE A 75 -4.84 -15.46 23.35
C PHE A 75 -4.28 -15.67 24.77
N SER A 76 -4.77 -16.73 25.41
CA SER A 76 -4.30 -17.15 26.72
C SER A 76 -2.84 -17.62 26.67
N THR A 77 -2.05 -17.22 27.68
CA THR A 77 -0.62 -17.59 27.77
C THR A 77 -0.46 -19.07 28.02
N ILE A 78 0.44 -19.72 27.30
CA ILE A 78 0.79 -21.13 27.46
C ILE A 78 2.19 -21.24 28.06
N GLU A 79 2.37 -22.08 29.06
CA GLU A 79 3.68 -22.51 29.56
C GLU A 79 3.94 -23.95 29.16
N TYR A 80 5.09 -24.22 28.55
CA TYR A 80 5.44 -25.54 28.05
C TYR A 80 6.89 -25.89 28.41
N THR A 81 7.08 -27.06 29.06
CA THR A 81 8.41 -27.57 29.40
C THR A 81 8.94 -28.43 28.27
N VAL A 82 10.11 -28.11 27.75
CA VAL A 82 10.79 -28.88 26.70
C VAL A 82 12.23 -29.21 27.09
N GLU A 83 12.73 -30.37 26.69
CA GLU A 83 14.11 -30.75 26.86
C GLU A 83 14.92 -30.49 25.58
N ILE A 84 15.85 -29.57 25.66
CA ILE A 84 16.73 -29.23 24.53
C ILE A 84 17.85 -30.24 24.44
N VAL A 85 18.02 -30.85 23.28
CA VAL A 85 19.05 -31.84 23.00
C VAL A 85 20.13 -31.22 22.11
N ALA A 86 21.40 -31.45 22.45
CA ALA A 86 22.54 -30.92 21.69
C ALA A 86 22.50 -31.40 20.22
N ASN A 87 22.78 -30.45 19.30
CA ASN A 87 22.85 -30.65 17.85
C ASN A 87 21.53 -31.17 17.23
N LYS A 88 20.39 -31.02 17.93
CA LYS A 88 19.08 -31.40 17.39
C LYS A 88 18.19 -30.16 17.21
N ILE A 89 17.34 -30.23 16.19
CA ILE A 89 16.24 -29.31 15.96
C ILE A 89 14.97 -30.00 16.46
N ILE A 90 14.34 -29.40 17.48
CA ILE A 90 13.07 -29.86 18.04
C ILE A 90 11.97 -29.03 17.39
N THR A 91 10.97 -29.66 16.82
CA THR A 91 9.79 -28.98 16.25
C THR A 91 8.60 -29.21 17.16
N HIS A 92 7.98 -28.11 17.63
CA HIS A 92 6.76 -28.16 18.44
C HIS A 92 5.80 -27.06 18.02
N ASN A 93 4.53 -27.40 17.81
CA ASN A 93 3.49 -26.45 17.43
C ASN A 93 2.60 -26.16 18.64
N PHE A 94 2.11 -24.93 18.76
CA PHE A 94 1.24 -24.51 19.84
C PHE A 94 -0.12 -24.08 19.28
N PHE A 95 -1.18 -24.31 20.06
CA PHE A 95 -2.55 -23.89 19.77
C PHE A 95 -3.03 -23.00 20.89
N MET A 96 -3.25 -21.71 20.61
CA MET A 96 -3.63 -20.71 21.59
C MET A 96 -5.14 -20.52 21.60
N GLU A 97 -5.75 -20.52 22.78
CA GLU A 97 -7.17 -20.24 23.00
C GLU A 97 -7.39 -18.75 23.13
N GLU A 98 -8.45 -18.21 22.53
CA GLU A 98 -8.88 -16.83 22.78
C GLU A 98 -9.11 -16.60 24.29
N LYS A 99 -8.86 -15.38 24.73
CA LYS A 99 -9.17 -14.98 26.11
C LYS A 99 -10.63 -14.58 26.22
N ASP A 100 -11.29 -15.09 27.23
CA ASP A 100 -12.66 -14.67 27.60
C ASP A 100 -12.70 -13.21 28.11
N GLU A 101 -11.57 -12.69 28.65
CA GLU A 101 -11.40 -11.30 29.06
C GLU A 101 -10.04 -10.77 28.61
N MET A 102 -10.03 -9.61 27.95
CA MET A 102 -8.79 -8.95 27.52
C MET A 102 -8.14 -8.25 28.70
N LEU A 103 -7.03 -8.81 29.20
CA LEU A 103 -6.19 -8.15 30.19
C LEU A 103 -5.17 -7.22 29.52
N ASP A 104 -5.28 -5.91 29.77
CA ASP A 104 -4.44 -4.82 29.23
C ASP A 104 -2.91 -5.06 29.37
N GLU A 105 -2.50 -5.86 30.32
CA GLU A 105 -1.08 -6.01 30.71
C GLU A 105 -0.23 -6.78 29.69
N PHE A 106 -0.82 -7.69 28.92
CA PHE A 106 -0.13 -8.54 27.95
C PHE A 106 0.02 -7.90 26.56
N GLU A 107 -0.93 -7.07 26.16
CA GLU A 107 -0.90 -6.39 24.85
C GLU A 107 0.34 -5.50 24.70
N TYR A 108 0.68 -4.77 25.74
CA TYR A 108 1.87 -3.92 25.80
C TYR A 108 3.18 -4.71 25.61
N SER A 109 3.26 -5.95 26.12
CA SER A 109 4.51 -6.70 26.12
C SER A 109 4.93 -7.23 24.75
N ALA A 110 3.99 -7.65 23.90
CA ALA A 110 4.26 -8.22 22.57
C ALA A 110 4.63 -7.15 21.55
N GLU A 111 3.82 -6.10 21.40
CA GLU A 111 4.16 -4.95 20.55
C GLU A 111 5.44 -4.25 21.04
N ALA A 112 5.65 -4.15 22.36
CA ALA A 112 6.86 -3.56 22.93
C ALA A 112 8.11 -4.38 22.61
N ALA A 113 8.03 -5.71 22.60
CA ALA A 113 9.14 -6.57 22.21
C ALA A 113 9.48 -6.41 20.72
N GLU A 114 8.48 -6.41 19.82
CA GLU A 114 8.68 -6.16 18.40
C GLU A 114 9.26 -4.75 18.16
N ARG A 115 8.73 -3.74 18.86
CA ARG A 115 9.25 -2.37 18.80
C ARG A 115 10.70 -2.25 19.25
N LYS A 116 11.25 -3.16 20.06
CA LYS A 116 12.66 -3.16 20.48
C LYS A 116 13.57 -3.87 19.49
N THR A 117 13.11 -4.89 18.82
CA THR A 117 13.94 -5.79 17.99
C THR A 117 13.85 -5.56 16.49
N GLU A 118 12.82 -4.86 16.00
CA GLU A 118 12.62 -4.59 14.59
C GLU A 118 13.03 -3.16 14.20
N VAL A 119 13.86 -3.02 13.15
CA VAL A 119 14.16 -1.72 12.53
C VAL A 119 13.14 -1.48 11.42
N LYS A 120 11.89 -1.24 11.81
CA LYS A 120 10.86 -0.82 10.84
C LYS A 120 10.72 0.69 10.92
N MET A 121 11.35 1.41 9.99
CA MET A 121 11.24 2.86 9.88
C MET A 121 10.10 3.19 8.93
N SER A 122 9.26 4.16 9.30
CA SER A 122 8.13 4.61 8.47
C SER A 122 7.18 3.48 8.06
N VAL A 123 6.99 2.48 8.93
CA VAL A 123 6.11 1.34 8.68
C VAL A 123 4.90 1.43 9.59
N ILE A 124 3.73 1.35 8.99
CA ILE A 124 2.46 1.20 9.68
C ILE A 124 1.98 -0.22 9.41
N LYS A 125 1.78 -0.97 10.48
CA LYS A 125 1.17 -2.29 10.40
C LYS A 125 -0.33 -2.12 10.60
N ALA A 126 -1.11 -2.54 9.63
CA ALA A 126 -2.56 -2.51 9.67
C ALA A 126 -3.12 -3.93 9.76
N THR A 127 -3.88 -4.21 10.81
CA THR A 127 -4.65 -5.44 10.98
C THR A 127 -6.13 -5.18 10.68
N PRO A 128 -6.96 -6.21 10.44
CA PRO A 128 -8.40 -6.03 10.30
C PRO A 128 -9.04 -5.28 11.49
N ARG A 129 -8.51 -5.51 12.70
CA ARG A 129 -8.95 -4.81 13.92
C ARG A 129 -8.64 -3.32 13.89
N ASP A 130 -7.42 -2.93 13.46
CA ASP A 130 -7.07 -1.50 13.31
C ASP A 130 -7.95 -0.82 12.26
N MET A 131 -8.28 -1.54 11.17
CA MET A 131 -9.18 -1.04 10.12
C MET A 131 -10.61 -0.87 10.61
N ALA A 132 -11.09 -1.74 11.52
CA ALA A 132 -12.44 -1.70 12.07
C ALA A 132 -12.70 -0.47 12.96
N HIS A 133 -11.67 0.14 13.53
CA HIS A 133 -11.78 1.38 14.30
C HIS A 133 -12.08 2.62 13.46
N VAL A 134 -11.83 2.58 12.15
CA VAL A 134 -12.11 3.70 11.25
C VAL A 134 -13.59 3.67 10.86
N VAL A 135 -14.26 4.81 10.94
CA VAL A 135 -15.67 4.91 10.50
C VAL A 135 -15.79 4.40 9.08
N ALA A 136 -16.62 3.39 8.91
CA ALA A 136 -16.85 2.72 7.65
C ALA A 136 -18.12 3.23 6.96
N ILE A 137 -18.00 3.64 5.71
CA ILE A 137 -19.13 3.98 4.87
C ILE A 137 -19.89 2.68 4.55
N GLY A 138 -21.18 2.66 4.89
CA GLY A 138 -21.98 1.44 4.74
C GLY A 138 -21.80 0.40 5.85
N GLY A 139 -20.99 0.68 6.88
CA GLY A 139 -20.84 -0.18 8.06
C GLY A 139 -19.71 -1.21 7.97
N GLU A 140 -19.13 -1.44 6.81
CA GLU A 140 -18.06 -2.41 6.63
C GLU A 140 -16.70 -1.72 6.50
N PRO A 141 -15.67 -2.14 7.27
CA PRO A 141 -14.33 -1.60 7.16
C PRO A 141 -13.77 -1.70 5.74
N ASP A 142 -13.00 -0.70 5.32
CA ASP A 142 -12.32 -0.71 4.03
C ASP A 142 -10.87 -0.21 4.16
N PHE A 143 -9.96 -0.84 3.43
CA PHE A 143 -8.54 -0.55 3.48
C PHE A 143 -8.21 0.87 2.96
N ALA A 144 -8.93 1.37 1.93
CA ALA A 144 -8.74 2.73 1.43
C ALA A 144 -9.08 3.78 2.48
N GLN A 145 -10.16 3.55 3.25
CA GLN A 145 -10.58 4.45 4.31
C GLN A 145 -9.56 4.49 5.46
N TYR A 146 -9.01 3.33 5.82
CA TYR A 146 -7.93 3.25 6.80
C TYR A 146 -6.67 4.00 6.32
N LEU A 147 -6.22 3.77 5.07
CA LEU A 147 -5.05 4.44 4.52
C LEU A 147 -5.15 5.96 4.52
N GLN A 148 -6.35 6.51 4.31
CA GLN A 148 -6.58 7.97 4.39
C GLN A 148 -6.29 8.56 5.78
N THR A 149 -6.26 7.74 6.83
CA THR A 149 -5.95 8.18 8.20
C THR A 149 -4.47 8.03 8.56
N THR A 150 -3.65 7.45 7.68
CA THR A 150 -2.24 7.17 7.96
C THR A 150 -1.32 8.37 7.67
N PRO A 151 -0.17 8.49 8.38
CA PRO A 151 0.73 9.63 8.22
C PRO A 151 1.37 9.67 6.82
N GLY A 152 1.53 10.89 6.30
CA GLY A 152 2.16 11.12 5.00
C GLY A 152 1.33 10.70 3.79
N VAL A 153 0.10 10.21 3.98
CA VAL A 153 -0.83 9.86 2.90
C VAL A 153 -1.74 11.04 2.58
N VAL A 154 -1.80 11.39 1.30
CA VAL A 154 -2.67 12.43 0.76
C VAL A 154 -3.58 11.81 -0.30
N THR A 155 -4.87 12.11 -0.21
CA THR A 155 -5.88 11.72 -1.20
C THR A 155 -6.46 12.96 -1.86
N THR A 156 -6.91 12.82 -3.09
CA THR A 156 -7.55 13.93 -3.83
C THR A 156 -9.01 14.11 -3.48
N GLY A 157 -9.56 13.26 -2.62
CA GLY A 157 -10.93 13.37 -2.09
C GLY A 157 -11.75 12.10 -2.22
N ASP A 158 -13.07 12.27 -2.19
CA ASP A 158 -14.04 11.18 -2.16
C ASP A 158 -14.13 10.42 -3.50
N GLN A 159 -13.70 11.05 -4.58
CA GLN A 159 -13.67 10.48 -5.93
C GLN A 159 -12.23 10.47 -6.43
N GLY A 160 -11.90 9.50 -7.29
CA GLY A 160 -10.60 9.43 -7.92
C GLY A 160 -9.60 8.45 -7.30
N GLY A 161 -9.91 7.75 -6.21
CA GLY A 161 -9.19 6.58 -5.67
C GLY A 161 -7.66 6.59 -5.62
N GLN A 162 -7.01 7.75 -5.76
CA GLN A 162 -5.56 7.85 -5.86
C GLN A 162 -4.92 8.30 -4.55
N MET A 163 -3.82 7.64 -4.19
CA MET A 163 -3.06 7.94 -2.98
C MET A 163 -1.64 8.37 -3.29
N TYR A 164 -1.27 9.51 -2.74
CA TYR A 164 0.06 10.10 -2.82
C TYR A 164 0.74 9.96 -1.48
N ILE A 165 1.96 9.42 -1.47
CA ILE A 165 2.63 9.08 -0.21
C ILE A 165 3.95 9.81 -0.10
N ARG A 166 4.05 10.76 0.87
CA ARG A 166 5.24 11.59 1.12
C ARG A 166 5.84 12.13 -0.18
N GLY A 167 5.00 12.77 -1.00
CA GLY A 167 5.41 13.43 -2.25
C GLY A 167 5.60 12.48 -3.45
N GLY A 168 5.31 11.20 -3.30
CA GLY A 168 5.29 10.26 -4.42
C GLY A 168 3.90 10.14 -5.03
N SER A 169 3.84 10.04 -6.35
CA SER A 169 2.61 9.77 -7.11
C SER A 169 2.18 8.30 -6.99
N PRO A 170 0.93 7.95 -7.31
CA PRO A 170 0.42 6.60 -7.18
C PRO A 170 1.27 5.53 -7.88
N ILE A 171 1.80 5.80 -9.09
CA ILE A 171 2.68 4.88 -9.82
C ILE A 171 4.01 4.61 -9.09
N GLN A 172 4.43 5.51 -8.20
CA GLN A 172 5.68 5.38 -7.43
C GLN A 172 5.48 4.54 -6.16
N ASN A 173 4.26 4.08 -5.92
CA ASN A 173 3.91 3.16 -4.85
C ASN A 173 3.77 1.74 -5.41
N LYS A 174 4.19 0.73 -4.67
CA LYS A 174 3.98 -0.68 -5.02
C LYS A 174 3.00 -1.31 -4.04
N VAL A 175 1.95 -1.91 -4.57
CA VAL A 175 1.00 -2.67 -3.76
C VAL A 175 1.16 -4.14 -4.10
N LEU A 176 1.36 -4.94 -3.08
CA LEU A 176 1.53 -6.38 -3.16
C LEU A 176 0.39 -7.09 -2.44
N LEU A 177 -0.20 -8.09 -3.06
CA LEU A 177 -1.16 -9.02 -2.45
C LEU A 177 -0.56 -10.42 -2.49
N ASP A 178 -0.20 -10.98 -1.34
CA ASP A 178 0.52 -12.26 -1.23
C ASP A 178 1.78 -12.34 -2.14
N GLY A 179 2.45 -11.17 -2.35
CA GLY A 179 3.64 -11.01 -3.19
C GLY A 179 3.35 -10.70 -4.67
N MET A 180 2.08 -10.67 -5.11
CA MET A 180 1.67 -10.28 -6.47
C MET A 180 1.47 -8.76 -6.55
N THR A 181 1.96 -8.13 -7.60
CA THR A 181 1.74 -6.69 -7.83
C THR A 181 0.30 -6.42 -8.27
N ILE A 182 -0.38 -5.55 -7.53
CA ILE A 182 -1.68 -4.97 -7.87
C ILE A 182 -1.45 -3.57 -8.42
N TYR A 183 -1.82 -3.34 -9.68
CA TYR A 183 -1.53 -2.08 -10.35
C TYR A 183 -2.51 -0.97 -9.97
N ASN A 184 -3.78 -1.27 -9.84
CA ASN A 184 -4.79 -0.33 -9.35
C ASN A 184 -5.50 -0.92 -8.12
N PRO A 185 -5.11 -0.50 -6.89
CA PRO A 185 -5.64 -1.06 -5.67
C PRO A 185 -6.92 -0.39 -5.16
N PHE A 186 -7.41 0.65 -5.85
CA PHE A 186 -8.55 1.45 -5.40
C PHE A 186 -9.58 1.64 -6.49
N HIS A 187 -10.85 1.65 -6.10
CA HIS A 187 -11.94 2.00 -7.00
C HIS A 187 -11.97 3.50 -7.29
N SER A 188 -12.63 3.86 -8.39
CA SER A 188 -12.79 5.25 -8.82
C SER A 188 -13.55 6.10 -7.82
N ILE A 189 -14.45 5.49 -7.03
CA ILE A 189 -14.95 6.10 -5.80
C ILE A 189 -13.92 5.84 -4.69
N GLY A 190 -13.28 6.91 -4.22
CA GLY A 190 -12.08 6.85 -3.35
C GLY A 190 -12.29 6.28 -1.94
N PHE A 191 -13.50 5.79 -1.63
CA PHE A 191 -13.82 5.14 -0.37
C PHE A 191 -13.55 3.64 -0.36
N PHE A 192 -13.42 3.00 -1.51
CA PHE A 192 -13.33 1.55 -1.60
C PHE A 192 -12.04 1.10 -2.26
N SER A 193 -11.37 0.16 -1.59
CA SER A 193 -10.27 -0.59 -2.14
C SER A 193 -10.79 -1.84 -2.85
N VAL A 194 -9.97 -2.44 -3.70
CA VAL A 194 -10.28 -3.75 -4.30
C VAL A 194 -10.19 -4.89 -3.27
N PHE A 195 -9.59 -4.63 -2.11
CA PHE A 195 -9.38 -5.63 -1.06
C PHE A 195 -10.58 -5.73 -0.13
N ASP A 196 -11.04 -6.94 0.14
CA ASP A 196 -11.93 -7.21 1.24
C ASP A 196 -11.11 -7.30 2.54
N THR A 197 -11.41 -6.46 3.53
CA THR A 197 -10.71 -6.46 4.83
C THR A 197 -10.83 -7.78 5.58
N ASP A 198 -11.90 -8.55 5.35
CA ASP A 198 -12.13 -9.84 5.99
C ASP A 198 -11.20 -10.97 5.48
N ILE A 199 -10.50 -10.76 4.35
CA ILE A 199 -9.46 -11.69 3.88
C ILE A 199 -8.05 -11.27 4.24
N ILE A 200 -7.84 -10.04 4.70
CA ILE A 200 -6.52 -9.53 5.08
C ILE A 200 -6.10 -10.14 6.42
N ARG A 201 -4.87 -10.65 6.52
CA ARG A 201 -4.22 -10.98 7.80
C ARG A 201 -3.49 -9.77 8.35
N SER A 202 -2.67 -9.13 7.52
CA SER A 202 -1.97 -7.88 7.85
C SER A 202 -1.57 -7.14 6.58
N ALA A 203 -1.39 -5.83 6.71
CA ALA A 203 -0.79 -5.01 5.68
C ALA A 203 0.35 -4.19 6.30
N ASP A 204 1.56 -4.33 5.77
CA ASP A 204 2.72 -3.51 6.12
C ASP A 204 2.84 -2.36 5.11
N ILE A 205 2.67 -1.12 5.58
CA ILE A 205 2.67 0.09 4.76
C ILE A 205 3.96 0.86 5.02
N TYR A 206 4.91 0.78 4.10
CA TYR A 206 6.18 1.50 4.13
C TYR A 206 6.03 2.84 3.42
N THR A 207 5.98 3.95 4.13
CA THR A 207 5.87 5.29 3.53
C THR A 207 7.21 5.86 3.06
N GLY A 208 8.30 5.13 3.27
CA GLY A 208 9.66 5.40 2.83
C GLY A 208 10.67 4.53 3.57
N GLY A 209 11.95 4.58 3.20
CA GLY A 209 13.02 3.90 3.93
C GLY A 209 12.94 2.36 3.93
N PHE A 210 12.23 1.74 3.00
CA PHE A 210 12.08 0.29 2.93
C PHE A 210 13.38 -0.42 2.51
N SER A 211 13.57 -1.66 3.02
CA SER A 211 14.79 -2.44 2.81
C SER A 211 14.94 -2.98 1.39
N ALA A 212 16.09 -3.57 1.06
CA ALA A 212 16.43 -4.10 -0.25
C ALA A 212 15.58 -5.30 -0.71
N VAL A 213 14.78 -5.88 0.16
CA VAL A 213 13.77 -6.91 -0.17
C VAL A 213 12.79 -6.40 -1.22
N TYR A 214 12.45 -5.13 -1.16
CA TYR A 214 11.53 -4.48 -2.10
C TYR A 214 12.28 -3.61 -3.11
N GLY A 215 11.81 -3.60 -4.36
CA GLY A 215 12.39 -2.78 -5.43
C GLY A 215 11.41 -2.43 -6.54
N GLY A 216 11.92 -1.67 -7.53
CA GLY A 216 11.15 -1.24 -8.70
C GLY A 216 10.14 -0.13 -8.41
N ARG A 217 10.23 0.55 -7.25
CA ARG A 217 9.46 1.76 -6.89
C ARG A 217 10.31 2.71 -6.07
N ILE A 218 9.98 4.00 -6.15
CA ILE A 218 10.78 5.09 -5.56
C ILE A 218 10.08 5.84 -4.43
N SER A 219 8.84 5.47 -4.05
CA SER A 219 8.14 6.19 -2.97
C SER A 219 7.73 5.32 -1.80
N SER A 220 6.86 4.33 -2.00
CA SER A 220 6.31 3.51 -0.93
C SER A 220 6.06 2.06 -1.36
N ILE A 221 5.86 1.20 -0.36
CA ILE A 221 5.47 -0.20 -0.54
C ILE A 221 4.28 -0.48 0.40
N MET A 222 3.27 -1.19 -0.11
CA MET A 222 2.20 -1.79 0.68
C MET A 222 2.25 -3.29 0.46
N ASP A 223 2.54 -4.05 1.49
CA ASP A 223 2.64 -5.52 1.42
C ASP A 223 1.49 -6.14 2.21
N ILE A 224 0.50 -6.66 1.48
CA ILE A 224 -0.74 -7.21 2.03
C ILE A 224 -0.65 -8.72 2.00
N THR A 225 -0.79 -9.35 3.17
CA THR A 225 -0.87 -10.79 3.31
C THR A 225 -2.28 -11.20 3.66
N THR A 226 -2.82 -12.20 2.96
CA THR A 226 -4.16 -12.72 3.19
C THR A 226 -4.17 -13.91 4.16
N ILE A 227 -5.33 -14.18 4.79
CA ILE A 227 -5.56 -15.35 5.64
C ILE A 227 -5.55 -16.64 4.80
N ASP A 228 -5.41 -17.79 5.48
CA ASP A 228 -5.37 -19.09 4.81
C ASP A 228 -6.76 -19.74 4.65
N GLY A 229 -7.72 -19.27 5.43
CA GLY A 229 -9.04 -19.88 5.58
C GLY A 229 -9.11 -20.90 6.72
N ASN A 230 -10.25 -20.96 7.39
CA ASN A 230 -10.47 -21.78 8.58
C ASN A 230 -10.16 -23.27 8.33
N LYS A 231 -9.31 -23.87 9.17
CA LYS A 231 -8.86 -25.25 9.02
C LYS A 231 -9.68 -26.26 9.82
N LYS A 232 -10.65 -25.77 10.63
CA LYS A 232 -11.44 -26.63 11.54
C LYS A 232 -12.90 -26.72 11.17
N ARG A 233 -13.53 -25.60 10.76
CA ARG A 233 -14.95 -25.55 10.41
C ARG A 233 -15.18 -24.67 9.17
N HIS A 234 -16.33 -24.86 8.54
CA HIS A 234 -16.81 -23.91 7.55
C HIS A 234 -17.33 -22.67 8.27
N ALA A 235 -16.92 -21.52 7.79
CA ALA A 235 -17.26 -20.21 8.34
C ALA A 235 -17.50 -19.22 7.20
N GLY A 236 -18.16 -18.12 7.50
CA GLY A 236 -18.41 -17.10 6.49
C GLY A 236 -18.88 -15.80 7.08
N LYS A 237 -18.99 -14.81 6.21
CA LYS A 237 -19.57 -13.51 6.51
C LYS A 237 -20.34 -13.02 5.30
N VAL A 238 -21.51 -12.43 5.52
CA VAL A 238 -22.29 -11.72 4.50
C VAL A 238 -22.59 -10.34 5.05
N ALA A 239 -22.40 -9.31 4.24
CA ALA A 239 -22.74 -7.94 4.60
C ALA A 239 -23.45 -7.24 3.45
N VAL A 240 -24.44 -6.42 3.80
CA VAL A 240 -25.27 -5.66 2.86
C VAL A 240 -25.46 -4.25 3.39
N ASN A 241 -25.29 -3.27 2.51
CA ASN A 241 -25.53 -1.86 2.79
C ASN A 241 -25.97 -1.12 1.51
N PRO A 242 -26.34 0.15 1.54
CA PRO A 242 -26.78 0.88 0.35
C PRO A 242 -25.75 1.02 -0.77
N PHE A 243 -24.47 0.84 -0.49
CA PHE A 243 -23.39 0.98 -1.49
C PHE A 243 -23.10 -0.32 -2.23
N GLY A 244 -23.30 -1.46 -1.55
CA GLY A 244 -22.96 -2.75 -2.09
C GLY A 244 -23.19 -3.90 -1.11
N SER A 245 -22.78 -5.07 -1.53
CA SER A 245 -22.79 -6.27 -0.72
C SER A 245 -21.46 -6.98 -0.83
N LYS A 246 -21.11 -7.72 0.22
CA LYS A 246 -19.95 -8.61 0.22
C LYS A 246 -20.28 -9.93 0.89
N PHE A 247 -19.56 -10.96 0.49
CA PHE A 247 -19.61 -12.25 1.14
C PHE A 247 -18.21 -12.85 1.19
N LYS A 248 -17.96 -13.64 2.23
CA LYS A 248 -16.77 -14.46 2.41
C LYS A 248 -17.20 -15.84 2.86
N ILE A 249 -16.63 -16.87 2.29
CA ILE A 249 -16.75 -18.26 2.74
C ILE A 249 -15.37 -18.88 2.86
N GLU A 250 -15.16 -19.66 3.89
CA GLU A 250 -13.90 -20.32 4.17
C GLU A 250 -14.12 -21.66 4.86
N GLY A 251 -13.17 -22.54 4.77
CA GLY A 251 -13.27 -23.81 5.45
C GLY A 251 -12.19 -24.81 5.09
N PRO A 252 -12.16 -25.95 5.80
CA PRO A 252 -11.21 -27.02 5.54
C PRO A 252 -11.57 -27.84 4.29
N ILE A 253 -10.58 -28.08 3.44
CA ILE A 253 -10.58 -29.19 2.47
C ILE A 253 -10.10 -30.45 3.19
N LYS A 254 -9.05 -30.31 4.03
CA LYS A 254 -8.57 -31.33 4.95
C LYS A 254 -8.38 -30.71 6.32
N LYS A 255 -9.17 -31.17 7.29
CA LYS A 255 -9.22 -30.61 8.65
C LYS A 255 -7.90 -30.74 9.40
N LEU A 256 -7.66 -29.77 10.28
CA LEU A 256 -6.59 -29.81 11.27
C LEU A 256 -7.02 -30.73 12.43
N ASP A 257 -6.16 -31.68 12.76
CA ASP A 257 -6.24 -32.53 13.94
C ASP A 257 -5.11 -32.12 14.90
N GLU A 258 -5.47 -31.68 16.10
CA GLU A 258 -4.49 -31.22 17.11
C GLU A 258 -3.70 -32.35 17.74
N GLU A 259 -4.30 -33.54 17.86
CA GLU A 259 -3.65 -34.71 18.46
C GLU A 259 -2.68 -35.38 17.48
N ASN A 260 -3.02 -35.32 16.18
CA ASN A 260 -2.21 -35.94 15.12
C ASN A 260 -1.97 -34.94 13.98
N ILE A 261 -1.09 -33.96 14.23
CA ILE A 261 -0.78 -32.92 13.27
C ILE A 261 -0.25 -33.49 11.96
N SER A 262 -1.08 -33.45 10.95
CA SER A 262 -0.78 -33.90 9.59
C SER A 262 -0.87 -32.73 8.60
N THR A 263 -0.68 -33.01 7.32
CA THR A 263 -0.93 -32.02 6.28
C THR A 263 -2.40 -31.58 6.30
N THR A 264 -2.65 -30.27 6.33
CA THR A 264 -3.97 -29.66 6.27
C THR A 264 -4.15 -28.90 4.97
N ALA A 265 -5.39 -28.72 4.54
CA ALA A 265 -5.72 -27.88 3.41
C ALA A 265 -7.00 -27.08 3.71
N SER A 266 -7.00 -25.80 3.38
CA SER A 266 -8.13 -24.91 3.55
C SER A 266 -8.37 -24.04 2.31
N TYR A 267 -9.57 -23.51 2.20
CA TYR A 267 -9.94 -22.58 1.15
C TYR A 267 -10.57 -21.33 1.72
N ILE A 268 -10.47 -20.24 0.96
CA ILE A 268 -11.22 -19.01 1.16
C ILE A 268 -11.68 -18.49 -0.18
N PHE A 269 -12.90 -17.97 -0.23
CA PHE A 269 -13.45 -17.28 -1.36
C PHE A 269 -14.21 -16.04 -0.89
N SER A 270 -13.95 -14.88 -1.50
CA SER A 270 -14.59 -13.61 -1.20
C SER A 270 -15.09 -12.96 -2.47
N GLY A 271 -16.25 -12.31 -2.37
CA GLY A 271 -16.82 -11.48 -3.42
C GLY A 271 -17.41 -10.20 -2.85
N LYS A 272 -17.17 -9.10 -3.54
CA LYS A 272 -17.69 -7.77 -3.19
C LYS A 272 -18.21 -7.10 -4.45
N THR A 273 -19.42 -6.51 -4.40
CA THR A 273 -19.99 -5.80 -5.54
C THR A 273 -20.73 -4.55 -5.09
N SER A 274 -20.65 -3.50 -5.91
CA SER A 274 -21.40 -2.26 -5.72
C SER A 274 -22.61 -2.22 -6.63
N TYR A 275 -23.72 -1.77 -6.10
CA TYR A 275 -24.93 -1.42 -6.85
C TYR A 275 -25.34 0.05 -6.60
N LEU A 276 -24.34 0.87 -6.31
CA LEU A 276 -24.51 2.28 -5.93
C LEU A 276 -25.24 3.10 -7.01
N GLU A 277 -25.00 2.80 -8.30
CA GLU A 277 -25.70 3.44 -9.40
C GLU A 277 -27.24 3.29 -9.29
N GLN A 278 -27.72 2.16 -8.81
CA GLN A 278 -29.14 1.88 -8.66
C GLN A 278 -29.71 2.43 -7.35
N THR A 279 -29.03 2.14 -6.23
CA THR A 279 -29.51 2.53 -4.89
C THR A 279 -29.44 4.02 -4.65
N SER A 280 -28.46 4.72 -5.24
CA SER A 280 -28.35 6.17 -5.09
C SER A 280 -29.50 6.94 -5.76
N LYS A 281 -30.08 6.42 -6.84
CA LYS A 281 -31.30 7.00 -7.44
C LYS A 281 -32.50 6.98 -6.47
N LEU A 282 -32.54 5.97 -5.61
CA LEU A 282 -33.63 5.79 -4.66
C LEU A 282 -33.36 6.52 -3.32
N LEU A 283 -32.14 6.37 -2.79
CA LEU A 283 -31.79 6.80 -1.44
C LEU A 283 -31.07 8.14 -1.39
N TYR A 284 -30.38 8.52 -2.47
CA TYR A 284 -29.49 9.68 -2.53
C TYR A 284 -29.76 10.57 -3.75
N ASN A 285 -31.03 10.65 -4.22
CA ASN A 285 -31.44 11.45 -5.37
C ASN A 285 -31.15 12.96 -5.20
N TYR A 286 -30.96 13.42 -3.96
CA TYR A 286 -30.57 14.80 -3.66
C TYR A 286 -29.11 15.12 -4.01
N ILE A 287 -28.27 14.08 -4.25
CA ILE A 287 -26.89 14.23 -4.69
C ILE A 287 -26.85 14.32 -6.23
N ASP A 288 -27.39 13.30 -6.89
CA ASP A 288 -27.56 13.24 -8.34
C ASP A 288 -28.83 12.43 -8.68
N THR A 289 -29.75 13.06 -9.42
CA THR A 289 -31.01 12.43 -9.82
C THR A 289 -30.80 11.26 -10.79
N ASN A 290 -29.67 11.24 -11.51
CA ASN A 290 -29.30 10.14 -12.42
C ASN A 290 -28.60 8.99 -11.68
N GLY A 291 -28.31 9.16 -10.39
CA GLY A 291 -27.54 8.24 -9.57
C GLY A 291 -26.05 8.48 -9.62
N LEU A 292 -25.34 8.00 -8.62
CA LEU A 292 -23.89 8.07 -8.55
C LEU A 292 -23.29 7.09 -9.57
N PRO A 293 -22.34 7.50 -10.42
CA PRO A 293 -21.93 6.78 -11.61
C PRO A 293 -20.98 5.60 -11.38
N PHE A 294 -20.88 5.06 -10.17
CA PHE A 294 -19.88 4.09 -9.76
C PHE A 294 -20.45 2.67 -9.66
N ASN A 295 -19.74 1.72 -10.25
CA ASN A 295 -20.10 0.30 -10.20
C ASN A 295 -18.83 -0.55 -10.23
N PHE A 296 -18.68 -1.51 -9.31
CA PHE A 296 -17.51 -2.39 -9.26
C PHE A 296 -17.87 -3.79 -8.80
N THR A 297 -17.01 -4.75 -9.14
CA THR A 297 -17.09 -6.13 -8.64
C THR A 297 -15.68 -6.69 -8.42
N ASP A 298 -15.46 -7.27 -7.25
CA ASP A 298 -14.20 -7.85 -6.81
C ASP A 298 -14.41 -9.31 -6.42
N LEU A 299 -13.57 -10.18 -6.92
CA LEU A 299 -13.55 -11.60 -6.57
C LEU A 299 -12.14 -11.99 -6.16
N PHE A 300 -12.03 -12.78 -5.10
CA PHE A 300 -10.77 -13.34 -4.63
C PHE A 300 -10.97 -14.79 -4.19
N GLY A 301 -10.00 -15.64 -4.48
CA GLY A 301 -9.98 -17.03 -4.03
C GLY A 301 -8.57 -17.50 -3.69
N LYS A 302 -8.44 -18.33 -2.64
CA LYS A 302 -7.16 -18.91 -2.20
C LYS A 302 -7.36 -20.32 -1.68
N ILE A 303 -6.38 -21.18 -1.97
CA ILE A 303 -6.23 -22.52 -1.38
C ILE A 303 -4.87 -22.55 -0.70
N SER A 304 -4.85 -22.96 0.56
CA SER A 304 -3.65 -23.06 1.40
C SER A 304 -3.44 -24.51 1.85
N ILE A 305 -2.24 -25.04 1.62
CA ILE A 305 -1.83 -26.38 2.03
C ILE A 305 -0.66 -26.22 3.00
N ASN A 306 -0.82 -26.72 4.24
CA ASN A 306 0.17 -26.61 5.29
C ASN A 306 0.61 -28.01 5.72
N SER A 307 1.92 -28.23 5.81
CA SER A 307 2.50 -29.45 6.33
C SER A 307 2.74 -29.36 7.84
N ALA A 308 2.82 -30.50 8.51
CA ALA A 308 3.07 -30.62 9.95
C ALA A 308 4.39 -29.95 10.42
N ASN A 309 5.40 -29.82 9.54
CA ASN A 309 6.68 -29.17 9.84
C ASN A 309 6.67 -27.64 9.69
N GLY A 310 5.52 -27.03 9.33
CA GLY A 310 5.39 -25.60 9.07
C GLY A 310 5.64 -25.19 7.61
N SER A 311 5.97 -26.14 6.72
CA SER A 311 6.03 -25.84 5.27
C SER A 311 4.63 -25.59 4.73
N LYS A 312 4.51 -24.64 3.81
CA LYS A 312 3.23 -24.15 3.30
C LYS A 312 3.33 -23.82 1.81
N ILE A 313 2.25 -24.07 1.08
CA ILE A 313 2.06 -23.58 -0.29
C ILE A 313 0.65 -23.02 -0.43
N ASN A 314 0.55 -21.88 -1.08
CA ASN A 314 -0.69 -21.20 -1.40
C ASN A 314 -0.85 -21.08 -2.91
N PHE A 315 -2.09 -21.23 -3.39
CA PHE A 315 -2.53 -20.88 -4.72
C PHE A 315 -3.67 -19.87 -4.57
N PHE A 316 -3.61 -18.75 -5.28
CA PHE A 316 -4.60 -17.70 -5.16
C PHE A 316 -4.82 -17.00 -6.49
N GLY A 317 -5.97 -16.34 -6.61
CA GLY A 317 -6.31 -15.54 -7.77
C GLY A 317 -7.37 -14.51 -7.43
N PHE A 318 -7.45 -13.48 -8.28
CA PHE A 318 -8.42 -12.41 -8.14
C PHE A 318 -8.91 -11.96 -9.52
N ASN A 319 -10.09 -11.33 -9.52
CA ASN A 319 -10.63 -10.56 -10.63
C ASN A 319 -11.33 -9.33 -10.07
N TYR A 320 -10.86 -8.15 -10.45
CA TYR A 320 -11.35 -6.85 -10.01
C TYR A 320 -11.75 -6.04 -11.23
N ASN A 321 -12.92 -5.38 -11.18
CA ASN A 321 -13.34 -4.47 -12.23
C ASN A 321 -14.05 -3.26 -11.66
N ASP A 322 -14.01 -2.16 -12.40
CA ASP A 322 -14.65 -0.90 -12.04
C ASP A 322 -15.14 -0.20 -13.30
N ARG A 323 -16.31 0.42 -13.19
CA ARG A 323 -16.93 1.17 -14.27
C ARG A 323 -17.54 2.47 -13.75
N VAL A 324 -17.18 3.56 -14.40
CA VAL A 324 -17.69 4.90 -14.08
C VAL A 324 -18.24 5.57 -15.32
N ARG A 325 -19.48 6.06 -15.25
CA ARG A 325 -20.15 6.78 -16.32
C ARG A 325 -20.54 8.19 -15.88
N TYR A 326 -19.71 9.17 -16.21
CA TYR A 326 -19.98 10.56 -15.87
C TYR A 326 -20.96 11.19 -16.86
N LYS A 327 -22.20 11.52 -16.41
CA LYS A 327 -23.19 12.42 -17.08
C LYS A 327 -23.24 12.26 -18.62
N ALA A 328 -23.11 11.04 -19.13
CA ALA A 328 -23.03 10.73 -20.55
C ALA A 328 -21.86 11.41 -21.31
N VAL A 329 -20.88 11.98 -20.60
CA VAL A 329 -19.72 12.68 -21.19
C VAL A 329 -18.51 11.74 -21.29
N SER A 330 -18.30 10.90 -20.28
CA SER A 330 -17.18 9.96 -20.28
C SER A 330 -17.56 8.60 -19.72
N ASP A 331 -16.97 7.55 -20.29
CA ASP A 331 -17.08 6.16 -19.83
C ASP A 331 -15.66 5.67 -19.51
N LEU A 332 -15.40 5.41 -18.21
CA LEU A 332 -14.16 4.86 -17.70
C LEU A 332 -14.40 3.42 -17.29
N ASN A 333 -13.59 2.51 -17.79
CA ASN A 333 -13.61 1.11 -17.39
C ASN A 333 -12.20 0.64 -17.09
N TRP A 334 -12.03 -0.14 -16.04
CA TRP A 334 -10.80 -0.90 -15.86
C TRP A 334 -11.08 -2.30 -15.34
N ASP A 335 -10.24 -3.22 -15.76
CA ASP A 335 -10.25 -4.62 -15.37
C ASP A 335 -8.85 -5.03 -14.92
N SER A 336 -8.78 -5.85 -13.88
CA SER A 336 -7.53 -6.43 -13.38
C SER A 336 -7.77 -7.86 -12.94
N TRP A 337 -6.90 -8.78 -13.34
CA TRP A 337 -6.92 -10.15 -12.87
C TRP A 337 -5.51 -10.66 -12.58
N GLY A 338 -5.42 -11.68 -11.75
CA GLY A 338 -4.14 -12.30 -11.48
C GLY A 338 -4.29 -13.70 -10.89
N ILE A 339 -3.27 -14.51 -11.12
CA ILE A 339 -3.12 -15.85 -10.55
C ILE A 339 -1.72 -15.97 -9.98
N GLY A 340 -1.60 -16.52 -8.79
CA GLY A 340 -0.32 -16.63 -8.10
C GLY A 340 -0.19 -17.85 -7.23
N SER A 341 1.06 -18.15 -6.93
CA SER A 341 1.45 -19.16 -5.93
C SER A 341 2.60 -18.61 -5.09
N ASN A 342 2.56 -18.83 -3.80
CA ASN A 342 3.68 -18.63 -2.92
C ASN A 342 3.88 -19.82 -1.99
N PHE A 343 5.12 -20.04 -1.55
CA PHE A 343 5.43 -21.14 -0.66
C PHE A 343 6.51 -20.77 0.36
N VAL A 344 6.46 -21.46 1.48
CA VAL A 344 7.49 -21.47 2.52
C VAL A 344 7.89 -22.91 2.77
N ILE A 345 9.17 -23.23 2.64
CA ILE A 345 9.72 -24.54 2.97
C ILE A 345 10.54 -24.41 4.25
N VAL A 346 10.23 -25.28 5.21
CA VAL A 346 10.95 -25.43 6.49
C VAL A 346 11.73 -26.75 6.45
N PRO A 347 13.01 -26.77 6.02
CA PRO A 347 13.79 -28.01 5.93
C PRO A 347 14.02 -28.62 7.31
N SER A 348 13.86 -29.93 7.46
CA SER A 348 13.95 -30.62 8.77
C SER A 348 15.34 -30.52 9.43
N SER A 349 16.40 -30.43 8.63
CA SER A 349 17.80 -30.46 9.09
C SER A 349 18.52 -29.09 9.07
N SER A 350 17.84 -28.01 8.69
CA SER A 350 18.46 -26.69 8.51
C SER A 350 17.65 -25.60 9.22
N THR A 351 18.35 -24.53 9.63
CA THR A 351 17.76 -23.32 10.22
C THR A 351 17.42 -22.27 9.18
N VAL A 352 17.43 -22.62 7.90
CA VAL A 352 17.10 -21.74 6.78
C VAL A 352 15.63 -21.92 6.41
N LEU A 353 14.87 -20.83 6.23
CA LEU A 353 13.59 -20.84 5.52
C LEU A 353 13.82 -20.55 4.06
N ILE A 354 13.12 -21.26 3.20
CA ILE A 354 13.13 -21.04 1.76
C ILE A 354 11.74 -20.53 1.38
N LEU A 355 11.70 -19.34 0.77
CA LEU A 355 10.45 -18.73 0.32
C LEU A 355 10.47 -18.57 -1.20
N GLY A 356 9.34 -18.78 -1.83
CA GLY A 356 9.23 -18.55 -3.26
C GLY A 356 7.86 -17.98 -3.62
N ARG A 357 7.81 -17.29 -4.76
CA ARG A 357 6.58 -16.77 -5.34
C ARG A 357 6.66 -16.80 -6.85
N PHE A 358 5.53 -17.09 -7.46
CA PHE A 358 5.33 -16.99 -8.90
C PHE A 358 3.93 -16.45 -9.16
N ASN A 359 3.84 -15.34 -9.87
CA ASN A 359 2.58 -14.63 -10.09
C ASN A 359 2.49 -14.15 -11.54
N ILE A 360 1.26 -14.14 -12.07
CA ILE A 360 0.93 -13.54 -13.37
C ILE A 360 -0.25 -12.59 -13.11
N SER A 361 -0.19 -11.38 -13.64
CA SER A 361 -1.27 -10.40 -13.53
C SER A 361 -1.41 -9.55 -14.79
N ASP A 362 -2.62 -9.06 -15.01
CA ASP A 362 -3.01 -8.17 -16.10
C ASP A 362 -3.87 -7.04 -15.54
N TYR A 363 -3.67 -5.85 -16.07
CA TYR A 363 -4.49 -4.67 -15.79
C TYR A 363 -4.70 -3.91 -17.08
N MET A 364 -5.94 -3.52 -17.35
CA MET A 364 -6.31 -2.70 -18.52
C MET A 364 -7.27 -1.61 -18.08
N ILE A 365 -7.05 -0.38 -18.57
CA ILE A 365 -7.94 0.77 -18.37
C ILE A 365 -8.25 1.43 -19.71
N SER A 366 -9.49 1.87 -19.86
CA SER A 366 -9.98 2.61 -21.03
C SER A 366 -10.83 3.79 -20.57
N LEU A 367 -10.57 4.96 -21.12
CA LEU A 367 -11.38 6.17 -20.97
C LEU A 367 -11.85 6.65 -22.33
N THR A 368 -13.14 6.64 -22.54
CA THR A 368 -13.80 7.18 -23.74
C THR A 368 -14.56 8.44 -23.35
N GLU A 369 -14.26 9.55 -24.01
CA GLU A 369 -14.96 10.82 -23.84
C GLU A 369 -15.86 11.08 -25.05
N LYS A 370 -16.93 11.84 -24.86
CA LYS A 370 -17.80 12.28 -25.95
C LYS A 370 -17.37 13.66 -26.41
N ASP A 371 -17.38 13.84 -27.71
CA ASP A 371 -17.22 15.15 -28.34
C ASP A 371 -18.41 16.05 -27.92
N PRO A 372 -18.15 17.18 -27.27
CA PRO A 372 -19.23 18.07 -26.80
C PRO A 372 -20.04 18.71 -27.94
N VAL A 373 -19.51 18.75 -29.15
CA VAL A 373 -20.17 19.36 -30.33
C VAL A 373 -20.98 18.33 -31.11
N THR A 374 -20.37 17.20 -31.43
CA THR A 374 -21.00 16.18 -32.27
C THR A 374 -21.77 15.12 -31.49
N GLY A 375 -21.49 14.99 -30.17
CA GLY A 375 -21.99 13.92 -29.31
C GLY A 375 -21.42 12.53 -29.66
N GLY A 376 -20.49 12.45 -30.61
CA GLY A 376 -19.79 11.23 -31.01
C GLY A 376 -18.71 10.87 -29.99
N ASN A 377 -18.26 9.62 -30.00
CA ASN A 377 -17.14 9.19 -29.16
C ASN A 377 -15.82 9.72 -29.73
N LEU A 378 -15.01 10.34 -28.88
CA LEU A 378 -13.60 10.61 -29.17
C LEU A 378 -12.79 9.32 -29.13
N SER A 379 -11.61 9.34 -29.75
CA SER A 379 -10.68 8.20 -29.67
C SER A 379 -10.37 7.85 -28.22
N PRO A 380 -10.55 6.58 -27.80
CA PRO A 380 -10.32 6.20 -26.41
C PRO A 380 -8.85 6.33 -26.04
N ARG A 381 -8.59 6.73 -24.79
CA ARG A 381 -7.30 6.57 -24.15
C ARG A 381 -7.26 5.20 -23.53
N THR A 382 -6.22 4.44 -23.80
CA THR A 382 -6.09 3.08 -23.27
C THR A 382 -4.72 2.85 -22.66
N SER A 383 -4.67 2.03 -21.62
CA SER A 383 -3.41 1.53 -21.09
C SER A 383 -3.59 0.11 -20.60
N ARG A 384 -2.63 -0.74 -20.91
CA ARG A 384 -2.56 -2.11 -20.43
C ARG A 384 -1.17 -2.41 -19.90
N ILE A 385 -1.10 -3.14 -18.80
CA ILE A 385 0.12 -3.74 -18.27
C ILE A 385 -0.17 -5.18 -17.89
N ASN A 386 0.57 -6.12 -18.48
CA ASN A 386 0.52 -7.52 -18.12
C ASN A 386 1.91 -8.06 -17.84
N GLY A 387 2.03 -9.03 -16.96
CA GLY A 387 3.35 -9.55 -16.67
C GLY A 387 3.37 -10.65 -15.63
N PHE A 388 4.58 -11.07 -15.34
CA PHE A 388 4.87 -12.06 -14.31
C PHE A 388 5.90 -11.55 -13.30
N ASN A 389 5.82 -12.08 -12.10
CA ASN A 389 6.82 -11.92 -11.05
C ASN A 389 7.26 -13.30 -10.55
N PHE A 390 8.57 -13.49 -10.48
CA PHE A 390 9.20 -14.65 -9.85
C PHE A 390 10.15 -14.17 -8.77
N GLY A 391 10.02 -14.70 -7.55
CA GLY A 391 10.91 -14.42 -6.44
C GLY A 391 11.33 -15.69 -5.72
N PHE A 392 12.58 -15.74 -5.29
CA PHE A 392 13.12 -16.84 -4.53
C PHE A 392 14.06 -16.32 -3.46
N ASP A 393 13.72 -16.57 -2.19
CA ASP A 393 14.35 -15.97 -1.04
C ASP A 393 14.81 -17.03 -0.04
N PHE A 394 15.93 -16.76 0.62
CA PHE A 394 16.46 -17.54 1.74
C PHE A 394 16.52 -16.66 2.98
N LYS A 395 15.92 -17.12 4.08
CA LYS A 395 15.98 -16.46 5.38
C LYS A 395 16.76 -17.34 6.35
N TYR A 396 17.91 -16.85 6.81
CA TYR A 396 18.81 -17.55 7.72
C TYR A 396 18.80 -16.89 9.10
N PHE A 397 18.58 -17.66 10.14
CA PHE A 397 18.52 -17.20 11.53
C PHE A 397 19.85 -17.45 12.25
N LEU A 398 20.44 -16.40 12.80
CA LEU A 398 21.72 -16.37 13.53
C LEU A 398 21.49 -15.87 14.95
N ARG A 399 20.88 -16.65 15.84
CA ARG A 399 20.37 -16.21 17.15
C ARG A 399 19.27 -15.17 16.98
N GLU A 400 19.52 -13.95 17.48
CA GLU A 400 18.66 -12.78 17.35
C GLU A 400 18.83 -12.07 16.00
N ASN A 401 19.91 -12.38 15.27
CA ASN A 401 20.19 -11.79 13.97
C ASN A 401 19.54 -12.60 12.85
N GLU A 402 19.24 -11.92 11.76
CA GLU A 402 18.66 -12.54 10.56
C GLU A 402 19.39 -12.04 9.31
N ILE A 403 19.57 -12.92 8.35
CA ILE A 403 20.02 -12.56 7.01
C ILE A 403 18.99 -13.11 6.02
N LYS A 404 18.47 -12.23 5.19
CA LYS A 404 17.60 -12.57 4.06
C LYS A 404 18.31 -12.20 2.76
N TYR A 405 18.35 -13.13 1.82
CA TYR A 405 18.90 -12.86 0.48
C TYR A 405 18.08 -13.60 -0.56
N GLY A 406 18.04 -13.07 -1.76
CA GLY A 406 17.21 -13.66 -2.80
C GLY A 406 17.40 -13.01 -4.15
N ILE A 407 16.61 -13.54 -5.07
CA ILE A 407 16.48 -13.02 -6.44
C ILE A 407 15.03 -12.65 -6.73
N ASP A 408 14.85 -11.65 -7.57
CA ASP A 408 13.55 -11.15 -8.00
C ASP A 408 13.58 -10.88 -9.51
N ILE A 409 12.64 -11.44 -10.25
CA ILE A 409 12.54 -11.32 -11.70
C ILE A 409 11.13 -10.84 -12.01
N ASN A 410 11.04 -9.68 -12.66
CA ASN A 410 9.77 -9.13 -13.14
C ASN A 410 9.86 -8.99 -14.66
N GLY A 411 8.93 -9.60 -15.37
CA GLY A 411 8.75 -9.38 -16.80
C GLY A 411 7.36 -8.80 -17.03
N PHE A 412 7.25 -7.71 -17.79
CA PHE A 412 5.96 -7.11 -18.11
C PHE A 412 5.98 -6.40 -19.46
N ALA A 413 4.81 -6.37 -20.11
CA ALA A 413 4.55 -5.59 -21.31
C ALA A 413 3.60 -4.44 -20.96
N THR A 414 3.87 -3.26 -21.53
CA THR A 414 2.99 -2.09 -21.43
C THR A 414 2.53 -1.68 -22.82
N GLU A 415 1.24 -1.45 -22.96
CA GLU A 415 0.60 -0.87 -24.14
C GLU A 415 -0.04 0.45 -23.68
N PHE A 416 0.25 1.54 -24.37
CA PHE A 416 -0.19 2.85 -23.96
C PHE A 416 -0.59 3.71 -25.16
N ASP A 417 -1.81 4.23 -25.12
CA ASP A 417 -2.38 5.08 -26.13
C ASP A 417 -3.05 6.28 -25.46
N PHE A 418 -2.49 7.48 -25.67
CA PHE A 418 -2.91 8.68 -24.97
C PHE A 418 -2.92 9.89 -25.92
N PHE A 419 -3.90 10.77 -25.74
CA PHE A 419 -3.96 12.06 -26.42
C PHE A 419 -3.78 13.19 -25.41
N ASN A 420 -2.83 14.10 -25.69
CA ASN A 420 -2.66 15.29 -24.87
C ASN A 420 -3.78 16.32 -25.12
N SER A 421 -3.77 17.45 -24.36
CA SER A 421 -4.78 18.50 -24.45
C SER A 421 -4.87 19.21 -25.82
N VAL A 422 -3.83 19.09 -26.65
CA VAL A 422 -3.82 19.63 -28.04
C VAL A 422 -4.02 18.54 -29.10
N GLY A 423 -4.56 17.37 -28.70
CA GLY A 423 -4.91 16.27 -29.61
C GLY A 423 -3.71 15.50 -30.19
N ARG A 424 -2.49 15.70 -29.64
CA ARG A 424 -1.31 14.94 -30.09
C ARG A 424 -1.29 13.56 -29.45
N LYS A 425 -1.14 12.52 -30.28
CA LYS A 425 -1.07 11.14 -29.82
C LYS A 425 0.31 10.83 -29.25
N ILE A 426 0.33 10.10 -28.12
CA ILE A 426 1.49 9.41 -27.57
C ILE A 426 1.14 7.93 -27.55
N ASP A 427 1.86 7.15 -28.35
CA ASP A 427 1.66 5.71 -28.52
C ASP A 427 2.95 4.98 -28.22
N GLN A 428 2.91 4.04 -27.27
CA GLN A 428 4.11 3.33 -26.87
C GLN A 428 3.79 1.90 -26.44
N ASN A 429 4.50 0.93 -27.02
CA ASN A 429 4.45 -0.48 -26.67
C ASN A 429 5.82 -0.97 -26.26
N GLN A 430 5.99 -1.44 -25.02
CA GLN A 430 7.27 -1.85 -24.47
C GLN A 430 7.20 -3.17 -23.73
N ASN A 431 8.22 -4.01 -23.97
CA ASN A 431 8.49 -5.21 -23.18
C ASN A 431 9.66 -4.95 -22.24
N THR A 432 9.45 -5.20 -20.96
CA THR A 432 10.42 -4.90 -19.92
C THR A 432 10.76 -6.14 -19.11
N THR A 433 12.05 -6.32 -18.83
CA THR A 433 12.52 -7.32 -17.87
C THR A 433 13.41 -6.64 -16.84
N GLU A 434 13.07 -6.84 -15.58
CA GLU A 434 13.81 -6.36 -14.42
C GLU A 434 14.34 -7.54 -13.63
N LEU A 435 15.64 -7.58 -13.40
CA LEU A 435 16.34 -8.61 -12.63
C LEU A 435 16.93 -7.98 -11.39
N ALA A 436 16.79 -8.62 -10.25
CA ALA A 436 17.43 -8.15 -9.04
C ALA A 436 17.99 -9.29 -8.19
N GLY A 437 19.15 -9.04 -7.59
CA GLY A 437 19.65 -9.80 -6.45
C GLY A 437 19.73 -8.89 -5.24
N TYR A 438 19.43 -9.40 -4.06
CA TYR A 438 19.48 -8.59 -2.86
C TYR A 438 19.99 -9.37 -1.64
N ILE A 439 20.52 -8.62 -0.68
CA ILE A 439 20.84 -9.07 0.67
C ILE A 439 20.30 -8.06 1.68
N ASP A 440 19.68 -8.55 2.74
CA ASP A 440 19.11 -7.78 3.83
C ASP A 440 19.51 -8.43 5.16
N SER A 441 20.06 -7.67 6.09
CA SER A 441 20.59 -8.21 7.34
C SER A 441 20.06 -7.46 8.52
N LYS A 442 19.46 -8.15 9.50
CA LYS A 442 19.10 -7.60 10.79
C LYS A 442 20.16 -8.01 11.82
N ILE A 443 20.86 -7.03 12.39
CA ILE A 443 21.93 -7.23 13.34
C ILE A 443 21.56 -6.52 14.64
N ILE A 444 21.41 -7.29 15.73
CA ILE A 444 21.11 -6.78 17.08
C ILE A 444 22.40 -6.81 17.89
N LYS A 445 22.81 -5.66 18.41
CA LYS A 445 23.99 -5.54 19.27
C LYS A 445 23.67 -4.67 20.49
N GLY A 446 23.23 -5.31 21.56
CA GLY A 446 22.77 -4.61 22.76
C GLY A 446 21.57 -3.71 22.48
N LEU A 447 21.71 -2.40 22.70
CA LEU A 447 20.65 -1.40 22.45
C LEU A 447 20.53 -0.96 20.98
N LEU A 448 21.49 -1.36 20.14
CA LEU A 448 21.56 -0.95 18.74
C LEU A 448 21.06 -2.08 17.84
N VAL A 449 20.15 -1.76 16.94
CA VAL A 449 19.69 -2.64 15.85
C VAL A 449 20.08 -1.97 14.53
N ILE A 450 20.79 -2.70 13.68
CA ILE A 450 21.27 -2.23 12.37
C ILE A 450 20.67 -3.13 11.30
N ASN A 451 20.12 -2.53 10.27
CA ASN A 451 19.59 -3.23 9.11
C ASN A 451 20.27 -2.73 7.82
N PRO A 452 21.52 -3.14 7.55
CA PRO A 452 22.17 -2.85 6.28
C PRO A 452 21.58 -3.77 5.21
N SER A 453 21.30 -3.20 4.04
CA SER A 453 20.80 -3.97 2.91
C SER A 453 21.31 -3.41 1.58
N PHE A 454 21.38 -4.28 0.58
CA PHE A 454 21.86 -3.92 -0.75
C PHE A 454 21.02 -4.65 -1.80
N ARG A 455 20.57 -3.91 -2.81
CA ARG A 455 19.91 -4.45 -4.00
C ARG A 455 20.70 -4.09 -5.24
N ALA A 456 21.01 -5.11 -6.03
CA ALA A 456 21.56 -4.99 -7.36
C ALA A 456 20.40 -5.10 -8.35
N GLN A 457 19.88 -3.97 -8.83
CA GLN A 457 18.75 -3.92 -9.76
C GLN A 457 19.29 -3.74 -11.20
N TYR A 458 18.88 -4.61 -12.11
CA TYR A 458 19.23 -4.54 -13.53
C TYR A 458 17.96 -4.47 -14.38
N TYR A 459 17.85 -3.42 -15.17
CA TYR A 459 16.77 -3.17 -16.11
C TYR A 459 17.24 -3.63 -17.49
N ALA A 460 16.93 -4.88 -17.87
CA ALA A 460 17.51 -5.53 -19.04
C ALA A 460 17.12 -4.84 -20.35
N SER A 461 15.85 -4.42 -20.50
CA SER A 461 15.36 -3.69 -21.68
C SER A 461 16.07 -2.34 -21.88
N LEU A 462 16.44 -1.66 -20.80
CA LEU A 462 17.17 -0.39 -20.84
C LEU A 462 18.68 -0.57 -20.76
N ARG A 463 19.19 -1.79 -20.54
CA ARG A 463 20.61 -2.08 -20.27
C ARG A 463 21.22 -1.23 -19.16
N ASN A 464 20.41 -0.88 -18.15
CA ASN A 464 20.79 -0.04 -17.04
C ASN A 464 20.92 -0.84 -15.75
N PHE A 465 22.03 -0.61 -15.02
CA PHE A 465 22.28 -1.17 -13.71
C PHE A 465 22.11 -0.09 -12.62
N SER A 466 21.36 -0.39 -11.57
CA SER A 466 21.15 0.50 -10.44
C SER A 466 21.57 -0.20 -9.14
N PRO A 467 22.74 0.15 -8.56
CA PRO A 467 23.10 -0.28 -7.21
C PRO A 467 22.30 0.53 -6.19
N GLU A 468 21.66 -0.16 -5.26
CA GLU A 468 20.74 0.43 -4.28
C GLU A 468 21.13 0.05 -2.86
N PRO A 469 22.17 0.67 -2.27
CA PRO A 469 22.51 0.52 -0.86
C PRO A 469 21.42 1.19 -0.02
N ARG A 470 21.06 0.53 1.09
CA ARG A 470 20.08 1.03 2.05
C ARG A 470 20.49 0.65 3.46
N ILE A 471 20.16 1.47 4.42
CA ILE A 471 20.46 1.23 5.82
C ILE A 471 19.30 1.70 6.70
N GLY A 472 18.94 0.88 7.67
CA GLY A 472 18.07 1.22 8.77
C GLY A 472 18.83 1.11 10.09
N LEU A 473 18.60 2.03 10.99
CA LEU A 473 19.22 2.07 12.32
C LEU A 473 18.14 2.31 13.37
N LYS A 474 18.27 1.63 14.50
CA LYS A 474 17.45 1.87 15.68
C LYS A 474 18.31 1.80 16.92
N TYR A 475 18.17 2.80 17.78
CA TYR A 475 18.86 2.84 19.07
C TYR A 475 17.82 2.96 20.20
N ASN A 476 17.76 1.93 21.03
CA ASN A 476 16.89 1.88 22.21
C ASN A 476 17.55 2.68 23.35
N VAL A 477 17.29 4.00 23.40
CA VAL A 477 17.91 4.91 24.39
C VAL A 477 17.51 4.51 25.81
N THR A 478 16.21 4.20 25.98
CA THR A 478 15.64 3.67 27.23
C THR A 478 14.61 2.60 26.89
N GLU A 479 14.03 1.97 27.90
CA GLU A 479 12.91 1.03 27.71
C GLU A 479 11.69 1.67 27.01
N LYS A 480 11.53 3.00 27.13
CA LYS A 480 10.39 3.76 26.63
C LYS A 480 10.72 4.65 25.45
N PHE A 481 11.98 4.99 25.23
CA PHE A 481 12.37 5.93 24.16
C PHE A 481 13.35 5.31 23.18
N ARG A 482 13.04 5.40 21.89
CA ARG A 482 13.80 4.85 20.79
C ARG A 482 14.02 5.89 19.70
N ILE A 483 15.22 5.94 19.16
CA ILE A 483 15.56 6.75 17.98
C ILE A 483 15.71 5.81 16.78
N LYS A 484 15.14 6.20 15.66
CA LYS A 484 15.17 5.44 14.42
C LYS A 484 15.68 6.32 13.28
N SER A 485 16.42 5.73 12.35
CA SER A 485 16.78 6.41 11.10
C SER A 485 16.84 5.42 9.94
N ALA A 486 16.59 5.92 8.74
CA ALA A 486 16.76 5.14 7.51
C ALA A 486 17.25 6.04 6.38
N ALA A 487 18.11 5.46 5.52
CA ALA A 487 18.54 6.11 4.28
C ALA A 487 18.70 5.06 3.18
N GLY A 488 18.48 5.47 1.92
CA GLY A 488 18.61 4.53 0.81
C GLY A 488 18.43 5.15 -0.56
N LEU A 489 18.93 4.41 -1.56
CA LEU A 489 18.78 4.72 -2.98
C LEU A 489 17.74 3.79 -3.60
N TYR A 490 16.93 4.35 -4.51
CA TYR A 490 15.81 3.67 -5.13
C TYR A 490 15.72 4.01 -6.61
N SER A 491 15.30 3.04 -7.43
CA SER A 491 15.03 3.26 -8.85
C SER A 491 13.73 2.62 -9.31
N GLN A 492 13.19 3.13 -10.41
CA GLN A 492 11.94 2.69 -11.01
C GLN A 492 11.97 2.93 -12.52
N ASN A 493 11.42 1.98 -13.28
CA ASN A 493 11.26 2.09 -14.72
C ASN A 493 9.84 2.54 -15.14
N LEU A 494 8.80 2.09 -14.40
CA LEU A 494 7.42 2.46 -14.70
C LEU A 494 7.16 3.95 -14.50
N ILE A 495 6.45 4.57 -15.44
CA ILE A 495 5.94 5.94 -15.36
C ILE A 495 4.42 5.95 -15.58
N SER A 496 3.74 6.98 -15.10
CA SER A 496 2.31 7.17 -15.36
C SER A 496 2.09 8.30 -16.36
N ALA A 497 0.99 8.19 -17.05
CA ALA A 497 0.50 9.21 -17.96
C ALA A 497 -0.69 9.92 -17.33
N ASN A 498 -0.43 10.92 -16.53
CA ASN A 498 -1.46 11.71 -15.86
C ASN A 498 -1.37 13.18 -16.26
N SER A 499 -2.53 13.86 -16.27
CA SER A 499 -2.55 15.32 -16.42
C SER A 499 -2.02 15.97 -15.14
N ASP A 500 -1.04 16.87 -15.26
CA ASP A 500 -0.52 17.66 -14.13
C ASP A 500 -1.39 18.86 -13.77
N ARG A 501 -2.40 19.16 -14.59
CA ARG A 501 -3.21 20.38 -14.48
C ARG A 501 -4.49 20.16 -13.69
N ASP A 502 -4.97 18.92 -13.59
CA ASP A 502 -6.26 18.59 -13.00
C ASP A 502 -6.11 17.76 -11.72
N VAL A 503 -6.78 18.19 -10.67
CA VAL A 503 -6.82 17.47 -9.37
C VAL A 503 -7.51 16.11 -9.53
N VAL A 504 -8.47 16.04 -10.46
CA VAL A 504 -9.22 14.82 -10.74
C VAL A 504 -8.62 14.13 -11.95
N ASN A 505 -8.01 12.99 -11.73
CA ASN A 505 -7.50 12.15 -12.79
C ASN A 505 -7.90 10.70 -12.54
N LEU A 506 -8.89 10.23 -13.26
CA LEU A 506 -9.41 8.87 -13.13
C LEU A 506 -8.64 7.88 -14.01
N PHE A 507 -8.00 8.33 -15.09
CA PHE A 507 -7.23 7.47 -15.97
C PHE A 507 -5.86 7.18 -15.36
N TYR A 508 -5.67 5.93 -14.91
CA TYR A 508 -4.44 5.46 -14.30
C TYR A 508 -3.69 4.52 -15.25
N GLY A 509 -2.98 5.13 -16.20
CA GLY A 509 -2.23 4.43 -17.23
C GLY A 509 -0.78 4.18 -16.84
N PHE A 510 -0.21 3.09 -17.37
CA PHE A 510 1.15 2.64 -17.14
C PHE A 510 1.93 2.59 -18.44
N LEU A 511 3.16 3.06 -18.38
CA LEU A 511 4.12 2.83 -19.44
C LEU A 511 5.52 2.61 -18.86
N SER A 512 6.40 1.98 -19.60
CA SER A 512 7.76 1.67 -19.18
C SER A 512 8.77 2.14 -20.21
N GLY A 513 9.94 2.61 -19.75
CA GLY A 513 11.06 2.98 -20.62
C GLY A 513 10.65 4.04 -21.65
N PRO A 514 10.44 5.31 -21.26
CA PRO A 514 9.98 6.34 -22.20
C PRO A 514 10.93 6.44 -23.40
N ASP A 515 10.40 6.21 -24.60
CA ASP A 515 11.22 6.15 -25.83
C ASP A 515 11.67 7.53 -26.27
N ASN A 516 10.79 8.51 -26.26
CA ASN A 516 11.03 9.87 -26.72
C ASN A 516 11.15 10.85 -25.55
N LEU A 517 12.11 10.58 -24.65
CA LEU A 517 12.40 11.40 -23.47
C LEU A 517 13.43 12.48 -23.83
N GLN A 518 13.33 13.67 -23.26
CA GLN A 518 14.33 14.74 -23.36
C GLN A 518 15.75 14.20 -23.14
N ASP A 519 16.72 14.75 -23.88
CA ASP A 519 18.12 14.33 -23.80
C ASP A 519 18.90 15.07 -22.69
N SER A 520 18.40 16.22 -22.25
CA SER A 520 19.03 17.01 -21.16
C SER A 520 17.96 17.77 -20.36
N ILE A 521 18.35 18.23 -19.18
CA ILE A 521 17.59 19.15 -18.35
C ILE A 521 18.46 20.32 -17.90
N THR A 522 17.94 21.54 -17.96
CA THR A 522 18.57 22.69 -17.33
C THR A 522 18.12 22.74 -15.87
N LEU A 523 19.06 22.63 -14.93
CA LEU A 523 18.81 22.71 -13.51
C LEU A 523 18.49 24.14 -13.07
N SER A 524 17.92 24.32 -11.88
CA SER A 524 17.56 25.62 -11.33
C SER A 524 18.75 26.57 -11.10
N ASN A 525 19.98 26.06 -11.08
CA ASN A 525 21.22 26.82 -11.02
C ASN A 525 21.73 27.27 -12.41
N GLY A 526 21.01 26.94 -13.49
CA GLY A 526 21.38 27.24 -14.87
C GLY A 526 22.34 26.23 -15.53
N GLU A 527 22.75 25.18 -14.85
CA GLU A 527 23.59 24.12 -15.40
C GLU A 527 22.73 23.14 -16.22
N THR A 528 23.12 22.86 -17.46
CA THR A 528 22.47 21.83 -18.28
C THR A 528 23.15 20.49 -18.07
N VAL A 529 22.36 19.48 -17.66
CA VAL A 529 22.82 18.14 -17.38
C VAL A 529 22.26 17.18 -18.42
N GLU A 530 23.13 16.46 -19.10
CA GLU A 530 22.73 15.43 -20.05
C GLU A 530 22.14 14.20 -19.32
N ARG A 531 21.13 13.59 -19.92
CA ARG A 531 20.50 12.39 -19.46
C ARG A 531 21.45 11.19 -19.55
N ARG A 532 21.71 10.57 -18.40
CA ARG A 532 22.57 9.36 -18.34
C ARG A 532 21.78 8.05 -18.45
N HIS A 533 20.48 8.07 -18.16
CA HIS A 533 19.58 6.90 -18.17
C HIS A 533 18.10 7.36 -18.24
N SER A 534 17.19 6.43 -18.54
CA SER A 534 15.75 6.70 -18.57
C SER A 534 15.00 6.35 -17.28
N LEU A 535 15.74 5.91 -16.23
CA LEU A 535 15.15 5.50 -14.96
C LEU A 535 14.75 6.70 -14.10
N GLN A 536 13.62 6.59 -13.41
CA GLN A 536 13.33 7.45 -12.28
C GLN A 536 14.19 7.03 -11.08
N LYS A 537 14.74 7.99 -10.34
CA LYS A 537 15.57 7.74 -9.15
C LYS A 537 15.20 8.65 -8.00
N ALA A 538 15.24 8.07 -6.80
CA ALA A 538 15.06 8.82 -5.57
C ALA A 538 16.07 8.40 -4.50
N THR A 539 16.38 9.35 -3.62
CA THR A 539 17.16 9.14 -2.38
C THR A 539 16.28 9.49 -1.20
N HIS A 540 16.21 8.62 -0.21
CA HIS A 540 15.45 8.86 1.02
C HIS A 540 16.40 9.05 2.20
N ALA A 541 16.06 9.98 3.09
CA ALA A 541 16.63 10.14 4.43
C ALA A 541 15.49 10.39 5.42
N ILE A 542 15.44 9.58 6.48
CA ILE A 542 14.37 9.61 7.48
C ILE A 542 15.00 9.52 8.87
N LEU A 543 14.51 10.33 9.79
CA LEU A 543 14.91 10.32 11.19
C LEU A 543 13.66 10.46 12.07
N GLY A 544 13.54 9.65 13.10
CA GLY A 544 12.38 9.71 13.98
C GLY A 544 12.66 9.26 15.40
N GLY A 545 11.73 9.56 16.28
CA GLY A 545 11.70 9.14 17.66
C GLY A 545 10.36 8.51 18.02
N GLU A 546 10.42 7.46 18.82
CA GLU A 546 9.23 6.76 19.33
C GLU A 546 9.32 6.74 20.86
N LEU A 547 8.24 7.20 21.50
CA LEU A 547 8.14 7.32 22.94
C LEU A 547 6.87 6.63 23.46
N ASP A 548 7.03 5.63 24.33
CA ASP A 548 5.95 5.06 25.12
C ASP A 548 5.72 5.94 26.37
N ILE A 549 4.79 6.90 26.28
CA ILE A 549 4.47 7.83 27.37
C ILE A 549 3.93 7.04 28.55
N SER A 550 3.01 6.11 28.27
CA SER A 550 2.49 5.13 29.24
C SER A 550 2.30 3.78 28.55
N ARG A 551 1.76 2.78 29.24
CA ARG A 551 1.45 1.47 28.65
C ARG A 551 0.48 1.58 27.46
N ASN A 552 -0.47 2.51 27.55
CA ASN A 552 -1.55 2.67 26.59
C ASN A 552 -1.33 3.84 25.62
N PHE A 553 -0.26 4.62 25.76
CA PHE A 553 -0.07 5.88 25.07
C PHE A 553 1.30 5.95 24.39
N THR A 554 1.31 5.96 23.08
CA THR A 554 2.52 5.98 22.24
C THR A 554 2.55 7.23 21.37
N LEU A 555 3.70 7.89 21.32
CA LEU A 555 4.00 9.01 20.43
C LEU A 555 5.10 8.59 19.45
N ASN A 556 4.87 8.79 18.17
CA ASN A 556 5.88 8.64 17.12
C ASN A 556 6.01 9.95 16.34
N VAL A 557 7.23 10.44 16.18
CA VAL A 557 7.54 11.64 15.41
C VAL A 557 8.62 11.31 14.39
N GLU A 558 8.35 11.56 13.12
CA GLU A 558 9.28 11.27 12.03
C GLU A 558 9.45 12.47 11.11
N GLY A 559 10.69 12.90 10.89
CA GLY A 559 11.07 13.81 9.82
C GLY A 559 11.59 13.03 8.63
N TYR A 560 11.19 13.43 7.43
CA TYR A 560 11.63 12.80 6.19
C TYR A 560 12.08 13.81 5.16
N TYR A 561 13.04 13.39 4.32
CA TYR A 561 13.44 14.07 3.11
C TYR A 561 13.60 13.05 1.97
N LYS A 562 12.95 13.30 0.82
CA LYS A 562 13.07 12.52 -0.41
C LYS A 562 13.56 13.45 -1.52
N TRP A 563 14.73 13.17 -2.05
CA TRP A 563 15.24 13.79 -3.27
C TRP A 563 14.82 12.94 -4.45
N PHE A 564 14.02 13.49 -5.34
CA PHE A 564 13.73 12.89 -6.63
C PHE A 564 14.78 13.37 -7.63
N ASN A 565 15.84 12.60 -7.74
CA ASN A 565 17.02 12.95 -8.53
C ASN A 565 16.71 13.02 -10.03
N GLN A 566 15.79 12.16 -10.50
CA GLN A 566 15.26 12.16 -11.85
C GLN A 566 13.86 11.54 -11.84
N LEU A 567 12.93 12.24 -12.42
CA LEU A 567 11.58 11.79 -12.73
C LEU A 567 11.35 11.93 -14.24
N SER A 568 10.42 11.14 -14.77
CA SER A 568 9.93 11.29 -16.14
C SER A 568 8.44 11.59 -16.09
N ASN A 569 8.00 12.57 -16.85
CA ASN A 569 6.60 12.98 -16.93
C ASN A 569 6.17 13.16 -18.39
N ILE A 570 4.88 13.06 -18.69
CA ILE A 570 4.35 13.41 -20.02
C ILE A 570 4.64 14.88 -20.29
N ASN A 571 5.06 15.18 -21.51
CA ASN A 571 5.30 16.53 -21.94
C ASN A 571 3.98 17.27 -22.16
N ARG A 572 3.63 18.12 -21.21
CA ARG A 572 2.42 18.97 -21.24
C ARG A 572 2.48 20.09 -22.30
N ASN A 573 3.67 20.38 -22.80
CA ASN A 573 3.92 21.48 -23.74
C ASN A 573 4.19 20.97 -25.17
N LYS A 574 4.03 19.67 -25.44
CA LYS A 574 4.24 19.10 -26.78
C LYS A 574 3.27 19.70 -27.79
N LEU A 575 3.81 20.40 -28.78
CA LEU A 575 3.07 21.00 -29.92
C LEU A 575 3.40 20.32 -31.24
N TYR A 576 4.60 19.77 -31.39
CA TYR A 576 5.11 19.20 -32.63
C TYR A 576 5.39 17.71 -32.48
N ASN A 577 5.32 16.98 -33.60
CA ASN A 577 5.86 15.62 -33.65
C ASN A 577 7.38 15.69 -33.77
N ASP A 578 8.08 14.82 -33.09
CA ASP A 578 9.54 14.73 -33.19
C ASP A 578 9.92 13.92 -34.45
N ASN A 579 10.30 14.64 -35.51
CA ASN A 579 10.69 14.08 -36.79
C ASN A 579 11.77 14.95 -37.45
N VAL A 580 12.17 14.60 -38.69
CA VAL A 580 13.23 15.29 -39.42
C VAL A 580 12.87 16.77 -39.70
N ASP A 581 11.60 17.09 -39.89
CA ASP A 581 11.15 18.46 -40.21
C ASP A 581 11.15 19.38 -38.99
N THR A 582 11.24 18.82 -37.79
CA THR A 582 11.22 19.56 -36.52
C THR A 582 12.50 19.41 -35.72
N TYR A 583 13.59 19.05 -36.38
CA TYR A 583 14.88 18.78 -35.71
C TYR A 583 15.42 20.01 -34.93
N ASP A 584 15.16 21.22 -35.42
CA ASP A 584 15.55 22.52 -34.86
C ASP A 584 14.60 23.04 -33.76
N ILE A 585 13.44 22.40 -33.58
CA ILE A 585 12.48 22.74 -32.52
C ILE A 585 13.04 22.27 -31.17
N PRO A 586 12.96 23.10 -30.12
CA PRO A 586 13.36 22.70 -28.77
C PRO A 586 12.64 21.44 -28.27
N ASP A 587 13.36 20.59 -27.52
CA ASP A 587 12.87 19.32 -26.99
C ASP A 587 11.60 19.47 -26.15
N GLU A 588 11.47 20.59 -25.42
CA GLU A 588 10.28 20.92 -24.60
C GLU A 588 8.99 21.01 -25.42
N LEU A 589 9.08 21.23 -26.73
CA LEU A 589 7.92 21.39 -27.60
C LEU A 589 7.66 20.17 -28.51
N LYS A 590 8.58 19.22 -28.60
CA LYS A 590 8.46 18.07 -29.52
C LYS A 590 8.57 16.70 -28.87
N LYS A 591 9.36 16.54 -27.80
CA LYS A 591 9.52 15.26 -27.11
C LYS A 591 8.21 14.83 -26.44
N ASP A 592 7.99 13.51 -26.29
CA ASP A 592 6.82 12.96 -25.64
C ASP A 592 6.89 13.08 -24.13
N PHE A 593 8.11 12.99 -23.59
CA PHE A 593 8.36 13.00 -22.17
C PHE A 593 9.43 14.01 -21.79
N ILE A 594 9.23 14.66 -20.63
CA ILE A 594 10.17 15.58 -20.02
C ILE A 594 10.83 14.97 -18.80
N ILE A 595 12.04 15.45 -18.49
CA ILE A 595 12.76 15.14 -17.26
C ILE A 595 12.40 16.20 -16.21
N GLU A 596 12.13 15.74 -15.00
CA GLU A 596 11.91 16.59 -13.85
C GLU A 596 12.81 16.16 -12.68
N THR A 597 13.11 17.10 -11.80
CA THR A 597 13.70 16.83 -10.48
C THR A 597 12.75 17.34 -9.40
N GLY A 598 12.98 16.99 -8.14
CA GLY A 598 12.13 17.53 -7.09
C GLY A 598 12.47 17.07 -5.70
N ASP A 599 11.80 17.69 -4.76
CA ASP A 599 11.98 17.44 -3.34
C ASP A 599 10.63 17.20 -2.66
N ALA A 600 10.62 16.29 -1.70
CA ALA A 600 9.50 16.15 -0.77
C ALA A 600 10.06 16.00 0.65
N TYR A 601 9.64 16.86 1.55
CA TYR A 601 10.06 16.83 2.94
C TYR A 601 8.95 17.20 3.89
N GLY A 602 9.06 16.72 5.12
CA GLY A 602 8.03 16.97 6.10
C GLY A 602 8.27 16.32 7.43
N VAL A 603 7.29 16.50 8.31
CA VAL A 603 7.26 15.89 9.64
C VAL A 603 5.89 15.27 9.86
N ASP A 604 5.89 14.01 10.28
CA ASP A 604 4.70 13.27 10.69
C ASP A 604 4.71 13.06 12.20
N VAL A 605 3.60 13.35 12.85
CA VAL A 605 3.38 13.12 14.28
C VAL A 605 2.20 12.16 14.43
N VAL A 606 2.40 11.06 15.09
CA VAL A 606 1.38 10.03 15.34
C VAL A 606 1.23 9.82 16.83
N LEU A 607 0.02 9.93 17.31
CA LEU A 607 -0.37 9.72 18.69
C LEU A 607 -1.38 8.57 18.73
N LYS A 608 -1.05 7.48 19.42
CA LYS A 608 -1.92 6.31 19.59
C LYS A 608 -2.23 6.12 21.07
N TYR A 609 -3.50 6.06 21.40
CA TYR A 609 -3.97 5.63 22.72
C TYR A 609 -4.84 4.39 22.53
N LYS A 610 -4.55 3.33 23.27
CA LYS A 610 -5.31 2.08 23.23
C LYS A 610 -5.53 1.59 24.66
N ALA A 611 -6.78 1.53 25.04
CA ALA A 611 -7.26 0.92 26.27
C ALA A 611 -8.39 -0.04 25.92
N GLU A 612 -8.78 -0.90 26.84
CA GLU A 612 -9.76 -1.97 26.65
C GLU A 612 -11.01 -1.56 25.85
N LYS A 613 -11.63 -0.44 26.22
CA LYS A 613 -12.89 0.06 25.63
C LYS A 613 -12.72 1.37 24.85
N THR A 614 -11.48 1.83 24.66
CA THR A 614 -11.24 3.15 24.04
C THR A 614 -10.01 3.09 23.15
N TYR A 615 -10.19 3.48 21.90
CA TYR A 615 -9.10 3.66 20.93
C TYR A 615 -9.09 5.09 20.45
N LEU A 616 -7.91 5.74 20.44
CA LEU A 616 -7.70 7.07 19.84
C LEU A 616 -6.46 7.02 18.96
N TRP A 617 -6.62 7.52 17.76
CA TRP A 617 -5.56 7.65 16.78
C TRP A 617 -5.57 9.07 16.23
N ALA A 618 -4.49 9.81 16.44
CA ALA A 618 -4.34 11.17 15.97
C ALA A 618 -3.07 11.27 15.14
N VAL A 619 -3.20 11.78 13.92
CA VAL A 619 -2.09 11.97 12.97
C VAL A 619 -2.07 13.41 12.54
N TYR A 620 -0.89 14.02 12.58
CA TYR A 620 -0.61 15.31 11.97
C TYR A 620 0.57 15.16 11.01
N SER A 621 0.40 15.55 9.77
CA SER A 621 1.45 15.60 8.76
C SER A 621 1.63 17.03 8.25
N LEU A 622 2.85 17.53 8.35
CA LEU A 622 3.31 18.75 7.72
C LEU A 622 4.23 18.38 6.57
N GLY A 623 3.86 18.70 5.33
CA GLY A 623 4.64 18.31 4.16
C GLY A 623 4.82 19.45 3.15
N LYS A 624 5.87 19.37 2.35
CA LYS A 624 6.08 20.22 1.17
C LYS A 624 6.63 19.37 0.04
N VAL A 625 6.07 19.58 -1.15
CA VAL A 625 6.52 18.92 -2.38
C VAL A 625 6.76 19.97 -3.44
N THR A 626 7.91 19.89 -4.09
CA THR A 626 8.26 20.77 -5.22
C THR A 626 8.78 19.93 -6.39
N ARG A 627 8.57 20.42 -7.59
CA ARG A 627 9.10 19.85 -8.85
C ARG A 627 9.75 20.97 -9.64
N TRP A 628 10.80 20.63 -10.37
CA TRP A 628 11.48 21.46 -11.35
C TRP A 628 11.43 20.78 -12.71
N ASP A 629 10.89 21.44 -13.72
CA ASP A 629 10.64 20.89 -15.06
C ASP A 629 11.65 21.35 -16.13
N GLY A 630 12.75 21.98 -15.71
CA GLY A 630 13.74 22.59 -16.60
C GLY A 630 13.50 24.07 -16.88
N LEU A 631 12.28 24.58 -16.61
CA LEU A 631 11.88 25.96 -16.85
C LEU A 631 11.40 26.67 -15.57
N ARG A 632 10.65 25.97 -14.72
CA ARG A 632 10.07 26.58 -13.51
C ARG A 632 9.96 25.56 -12.36
N THR A 633 9.96 26.10 -11.14
CA THR A 633 9.59 25.32 -9.94
C THR A 633 8.08 25.44 -9.73
N TYR A 634 7.42 24.30 -9.51
CA TYR A 634 5.99 24.25 -9.22
C TYR A 634 5.67 23.26 -8.11
N SER A 635 4.52 23.44 -7.47
CA SER A 635 3.96 22.44 -6.54
C SER A 635 3.07 21.48 -7.31
N PRO A 636 3.29 20.16 -7.23
CA PRO A 636 2.39 19.19 -7.87
C PRO A 636 1.00 19.24 -7.21
N LEU A 637 -0.02 18.78 -7.93
CA LEU A 637 -1.44 18.84 -7.52
C LEU A 637 -1.74 18.19 -6.15
N PHE A 638 -0.87 17.35 -5.65
CA PHE A 638 -0.96 16.65 -4.35
C PHE A 638 -0.11 17.30 -3.23
N ASP A 639 0.48 18.48 -3.42
CA ASP A 639 1.20 19.22 -2.37
C ASP A 639 0.21 19.75 -1.32
N ARG A 640 -0.11 18.91 -0.33
CA ARG A 640 -0.92 19.29 0.83
C ARG A 640 -0.02 19.66 1.99
N ARG A 641 -0.12 20.91 2.43
CA ARG A 641 0.77 21.46 3.48
C ARG A 641 0.47 20.87 4.86
N HIS A 642 -0.78 20.86 5.25
CA HIS A 642 -1.25 20.35 6.53
C HIS A 642 -2.27 19.26 6.31
N ASN A 643 -2.11 18.13 6.98
CA ASN A 643 -3.06 17.02 6.98
C ASN A 643 -3.24 16.52 8.42
N ILE A 644 -4.49 16.50 8.92
CA ILE A 644 -4.82 16.04 10.26
C ILE A 644 -5.87 14.96 10.14
N ASN A 645 -5.68 13.85 10.85
CA ASN A 645 -6.63 12.77 10.94
C ASN A 645 -6.83 12.40 12.42
N LEU A 646 -8.06 12.41 12.86
CA LEU A 646 -8.45 12.00 14.21
C LEU A 646 -9.45 10.84 14.09
N VAL A 647 -9.18 9.74 14.75
CA VAL A 647 -10.06 8.58 14.83
C VAL A 647 -10.25 8.25 16.31
N GLY A 648 -11.50 8.04 16.71
CA GLY A 648 -11.85 7.64 18.05
C GLY A 648 -12.88 6.52 18.04
N THR A 649 -12.69 5.50 18.86
CA THR A 649 -13.62 4.41 19.07
C THR A 649 -13.90 4.26 20.57
N LYS A 650 -15.17 4.08 20.92
CA LYS A 650 -15.59 3.78 22.29
C LYS A 650 -16.59 2.64 22.28
N THR A 651 -16.28 1.57 23.01
CA THR A 651 -17.18 0.46 23.28
C THR A 651 -17.87 0.65 24.61
N PHE A 652 -19.15 0.33 24.70
CA PHE A 652 -19.97 0.45 25.90
C PHE A 652 -21.14 -0.53 25.86
N GLY A 653 -21.93 -0.60 26.94
CA GLY A 653 -22.98 -1.58 27.17
C GLY A 653 -22.57 -2.57 28.25
N GLU A 654 -23.51 -3.36 28.78
CA GLU A 654 -23.23 -4.37 29.81
C GLU A 654 -22.38 -5.54 29.27
N GLU A 655 -22.55 -5.87 27.98
CA GLU A 655 -21.85 -6.94 27.26
C GLU A 655 -20.88 -6.37 26.19
N ASP A 656 -20.50 -5.09 26.29
CA ASP A 656 -19.68 -4.40 25.29
C ASP A 656 -20.25 -4.45 23.86
N ASP A 657 -21.54 -4.47 23.76
CA ASP A 657 -22.32 -4.73 22.56
C ASP A 657 -22.60 -3.49 21.70
N TRP A 658 -22.23 -2.30 22.19
CA TRP A 658 -22.32 -1.05 21.45
C TRP A 658 -20.95 -0.46 21.19
N GLU A 659 -20.75 0.02 19.97
CA GLU A 659 -19.53 0.71 19.57
C GLU A 659 -19.88 2.04 18.87
N VAL A 660 -19.21 3.12 19.26
CA VAL A 660 -19.26 4.41 18.58
C VAL A 660 -17.91 4.72 17.99
N ASN A 661 -17.89 4.99 16.70
CA ASN A 661 -16.72 5.38 15.93
C ASN A 661 -16.87 6.82 15.44
N VAL A 662 -15.82 7.61 15.58
CA VAL A 662 -15.75 8.99 15.11
C VAL A 662 -14.48 9.17 14.29
N ARG A 663 -14.58 9.81 13.15
CA ARG A 663 -13.46 10.18 12.30
C ARG A 663 -13.57 11.64 11.90
N TRP A 664 -12.50 12.41 12.10
CA TRP A 664 -12.40 13.77 11.60
C TRP A 664 -11.12 13.94 10.78
N ASN A 665 -11.26 14.48 9.58
CA ASN A 665 -10.17 14.74 8.67
C ASN A 665 -10.10 16.24 8.37
N PHE A 666 -8.89 16.79 8.29
CA PHE A 666 -8.60 18.13 7.81
C PHE A 666 -7.42 18.08 6.84
N GLY A 667 -7.54 18.79 5.72
CA GLY A 667 -6.45 18.97 4.76
C GLY A 667 -6.41 20.41 4.25
N SER A 668 -5.24 21.03 4.24
CA SER A 668 -5.06 22.31 3.55
C SER A 668 -5.35 22.16 2.05
N GLY A 669 -5.73 23.24 1.39
CA GLY A 669 -6.14 23.25 -0.01
C GLY A 669 -5.07 22.68 -0.95
N LEU A 670 -5.51 21.85 -1.89
CA LEU A 670 -4.65 21.28 -2.94
C LEU A 670 -4.35 22.35 -4.01
N PRO A 671 -3.16 22.30 -4.63
CA PRO A 671 -2.83 23.16 -5.77
C PRO A 671 -3.68 22.81 -6.99
N PHE A 672 -3.96 23.79 -7.80
CA PHE A 672 -4.55 23.62 -9.13
C PHE A 672 -4.14 24.74 -10.06
N THR A 673 -4.19 24.51 -11.37
CA THR A 673 -3.91 25.49 -12.39
C THR A 673 -5.18 26.30 -12.67
N GLN A 674 -5.14 27.62 -12.51
CA GLN A 674 -6.27 28.50 -12.73
C GLN A 674 -6.48 28.79 -14.22
N THR A 675 -7.71 29.09 -14.60
CA THR A 675 -8.03 29.67 -15.90
C THR A 675 -7.75 31.18 -15.87
N GLN A 676 -6.93 31.67 -16.79
CA GLN A 676 -6.62 33.10 -16.90
C GLN A 676 -7.52 33.79 -17.90
N GLY A 677 -8.00 33.10 -18.91
CA GLY A 677 -8.88 33.61 -19.92
C GLY A 677 -9.27 32.54 -20.95
N TYR A 678 -9.94 33.00 -22.00
CA TYR A 678 -10.36 32.13 -23.09
C TYR A 678 -10.05 32.82 -24.42
N TYR A 679 -9.82 32.00 -25.44
CA TYR A 679 -9.68 32.50 -26.82
C TYR A 679 -10.41 31.55 -27.78
N HIS A 680 -10.82 32.09 -28.95
CA HIS A 680 -11.35 31.25 -29.99
C HIS A 680 -10.26 30.43 -30.63
N SER A 681 -10.43 29.12 -30.68
CA SER A 681 -9.53 28.25 -31.41
C SER A 681 -9.56 28.57 -32.89
N ILE A 682 -8.38 28.76 -33.49
CA ILE A 682 -8.24 29.02 -34.93
C ILE A 682 -7.90 27.68 -35.59
N ASP A 683 -8.82 27.17 -36.38
CA ASP A 683 -8.62 25.92 -37.14
C ASP A 683 -7.91 26.20 -38.46
N TYR A 684 -6.67 25.75 -38.60
CA TYR A 684 -5.89 25.83 -39.83
C TYR A 684 -5.95 24.54 -40.66
N SER A 685 -6.86 23.63 -40.38
CA SER A 685 -6.97 22.34 -41.05
C SER A 685 -7.20 22.45 -42.58
N GLN A 686 -7.74 23.59 -43.04
CA GLN A 686 -7.97 23.88 -44.47
C GLN A 686 -6.88 24.78 -45.10
N GLY A 687 -5.77 25.04 -44.40
CA GLY A 687 -4.65 25.81 -44.92
C GLY A 687 -4.65 27.32 -44.56
N LEU A 688 -3.51 27.98 -44.83
CA LEU A 688 -3.29 29.38 -44.48
C LEU A 688 -4.08 30.41 -45.32
N ASN A 689 -4.66 30.00 -46.46
CA ASN A 689 -5.46 30.86 -47.33
C ASN A 689 -6.96 30.85 -46.98
N THR A 690 -7.35 30.24 -45.90
CA THR A 690 -8.73 30.19 -45.46
C THR A 690 -9.05 31.51 -44.72
N ASP A 691 -10.22 32.08 -45.05
CA ASP A 691 -10.71 33.29 -44.33
C ASP A 691 -11.06 32.94 -42.89
N ILE A 692 -10.13 33.22 -41.98
CA ILE A 692 -10.22 32.93 -40.57
C ILE A 692 -11.43 33.62 -39.93
N THR A 693 -11.91 34.73 -40.52
CA THR A 693 -13.04 35.47 -39.98
C THR A 693 -14.40 34.86 -40.35
N SER A 694 -14.43 33.99 -41.36
CA SER A 694 -15.65 33.29 -41.80
C SER A 694 -15.77 31.88 -41.19
N ILE A 695 -14.71 31.32 -40.61
CA ILE A 695 -14.73 30.03 -39.91
C ILE A 695 -15.18 30.29 -38.50
N ASN A 696 -16.46 30.12 -38.23
CA ASN A 696 -16.97 30.04 -36.84
C ASN A 696 -16.48 28.75 -36.17
N SER A 697 -15.25 28.73 -35.66
CA SER A 697 -14.86 27.75 -34.68
C SER A 697 -15.56 28.18 -33.36
N ASN A 698 -16.72 27.58 -33.07
CA ASN A 698 -17.41 27.78 -31.80
C ASN A 698 -16.63 27.19 -30.59
N ASN A 699 -15.40 26.78 -30.81
CA ASN A 699 -14.57 26.15 -29.80
C ASN A 699 -13.76 27.21 -29.06
N LEU A 700 -14.10 27.41 -27.79
CA LEU A 700 -13.27 28.17 -26.85
C LEU A 700 -12.16 27.32 -26.30
N GLU A 701 -10.91 27.79 -26.39
CA GLU A 701 -9.77 27.22 -25.73
C GLU A 701 -9.38 28.04 -24.50
N ILE A 702 -8.69 27.40 -23.55
CA ILE A 702 -8.38 27.94 -22.24
C ILE A 702 -6.96 28.52 -22.25
N ILE A 703 -6.81 29.77 -21.81
CA ILE A 703 -5.52 30.35 -21.44
C ILE A 703 -5.27 29.98 -19.98
N TYR A 704 -4.28 29.15 -19.75
CA TYR A 704 -3.90 28.71 -18.40
C TYR A 704 -3.02 29.78 -17.73
N ALA A 705 -3.24 29.96 -16.43
CA ALA A 705 -2.30 30.62 -15.55
C ALA A 705 -1.08 29.73 -15.29
N ASP A 706 -0.14 30.17 -14.49
CA ASP A 706 1.02 29.40 -14.10
C ASP A 706 0.62 28.10 -13.40
N LEU A 707 1.37 27.03 -13.68
CA LEU A 707 1.07 25.67 -13.26
C LEU A 707 0.91 25.57 -11.73
N ASN A 708 -0.26 25.15 -11.28
CA ASN A 708 -0.60 24.81 -9.89
C ASN A 708 -0.34 25.95 -8.86
N GLN A 709 -0.44 27.22 -9.26
CA GLN A 709 -0.31 28.36 -8.35
C GLN A 709 -1.56 28.66 -7.54
N GLY A 710 -2.75 28.32 -8.06
CA GLY A 710 -3.99 28.40 -7.30
C GLY A 710 -4.06 27.36 -6.20
N ARG A 711 -4.83 27.63 -5.14
CA ARG A 711 -5.14 26.63 -4.11
C ARG A 711 -6.64 26.59 -3.84
N LEU A 712 -7.16 25.37 -3.80
CA LEU A 712 -8.55 25.11 -3.38
C LEU A 712 -8.72 25.50 -1.91
N SER A 713 -9.97 25.66 -1.46
CA SER A 713 -10.27 25.83 -0.05
C SER A 713 -9.87 24.59 0.75
N SER A 714 -9.63 24.75 2.06
CA SER A 714 -9.33 23.64 2.94
C SER A 714 -10.47 22.62 2.96
N TYR A 715 -10.09 21.35 2.92
CA TYR A 715 -10.98 20.22 3.09
C TYR A 715 -11.12 19.87 4.57
N HIS A 716 -12.34 19.59 5.05
CA HIS A 716 -12.53 18.89 6.32
C HIS A 716 -13.88 18.15 6.35
N ARG A 717 -13.92 17.06 7.09
CA ARG A 717 -15.07 16.19 7.17
C ARG A 717 -15.14 15.49 8.54
N LEU A 718 -16.35 15.38 9.09
CA LEU A 718 -16.63 14.57 10.27
C LEU A 718 -17.55 13.42 9.88
N ASP A 719 -17.14 12.21 10.21
CA ASP A 719 -17.90 10.98 10.00
C ASP A 719 -18.16 10.31 11.36
N ILE A 720 -19.36 9.79 11.56
CA ILE A 720 -19.74 9.08 12.79
C ILE A 720 -20.43 7.78 12.41
N ALA A 721 -20.14 6.71 13.17
CA ALA A 721 -20.86 5.45 13.08
C ALA A 721 -21.19 4.92 14.48
N ILE A 722 -22.34 4.29 14.58
CA ILE A 722 -22.79 3.53 15.76
C ILE A 722 -23.05 2.11 15.30
N LYS A 723 -22.46 1.14 16.01
CA LYS A 723 -22.61 -0.28 15.74
C LYS A 723 -23.19 -0.99 16.95
N LYS A 724 -24.12 -1.91 16.71
CA LYS A 724 -24.68 -2.84 17.68
C LYS A 724 -24.31 -4.25 17.31
N HIS A 725 -23.62 -4.94 18.21
CA HIS A 725 -23.31 -6.36 18.12
C HIS A 725 -24.40 -7.18 18.79
N VAL A 726 -24.85 -8.23 18.12
CA VAL A 726 -25.85 -9.17 18.66
C VAL A 726 -25.34 -10.59 18.47
N GLU A 727 -24.99 -11.26 19.55
CA GLU A 727 -24.64 -12.67 19.53
C GLU A 727 -25.89 -13.53 19.47
N ILE A 728 -26.07 -14.31 18.41
CA ILE A 728 -27.14 -15.31 18.30
C ILE A 728 -26.71 -16.62 18.96
N ASN A 729 -25.46 -17.01 18.74
CA ASN A 729 -24.82 -18.16 19.39
C ASN A 729 -23.29 -17.99 19.31
N LYS A 730 -22.52 -18.91 19.91
CA LYS A 730 -21.04 -18.84 19.97
C LYS A 730 -20.34 -18.65 18.63
N THR A 731 -20.96 -18.95 17.51
CA THR A 731 -20.35 -18.87 16.18
C THR A 731 -21.04 -17.88 15.24
N THR A 732 -22.21 -17.35 15.63
CA THR A 732 -23.01 -16.50 14.78
C THR A 732 -23.27 -15.16 15.45
N THR A 733 -22.80 -14.10 14.83
CA THR A 733 -23.00 -12.72 15.27
C THR A 733 -23.66 -11.90 14.16
N LEU A 734 -24.55 -10.98 14.56
CA LEU A 734 -25.16 -9.96 13.70
C LEU A 734 -24.66 -8.58 14.14
N ASP A 735 -24.17 -7.81 13.19
CA ASP A 735 -23.80 -6.42 13.41
C ASP A 735 -24.76 -5.49 12.67
N PHE A 736 -25.34 -4.56 13.38
CA PHE A 736 -26.15 -3.48 12.82
C PHE A 736 -25.36 -2.19 12.92
N THR A 737 -25.12 -1.52 11.80
CA THR A 737 -24.35 -0.28 11.76
C THR A 737 -25.18 0.84 11.17
N ALA A 738 -25.24 1.98 11.86
CA ALA A 738 -25.74 3.24 11.34
C ALA A 738 -24.60 4.22 11.25
N SER A 739 -24.38 4.84 10.09
CA SER A 739 -23.29 5.80 9.89
C SER A 739 -23.76 7.04 9.14
N VAL A 740 -23.06 8.13 9.37
CA VAL A 740 -23.22 9.38 8.62
C VAL A 740 -21.85 9.90 8.22
N THR A 741 -21.65 10.00 6.93
CA THR A 741 -20.46 10.64 6.34
C THR A 741 -20.74 12.12 6.11
N ASN A 742 -19.75 12.98 6.37
CA ASN A 742 -19.86 14.44 6.25
C ASN A 742 -21.02 15.01 7.10
N LEU A 743 -21.02 14.71 8.40
CA LEU A 743 -22.12 14.99 9.34
C LEU A 743 -22.61 16.44 9.33
N TYR A 744 -21.72 17.41 9.16
CA TYR A 744 -22.06 18.83 9.11
C TYR A 744 -22.22 19.37 7.68
N ASN A 745 -22.34 18.48 6.69
CA ASN A 745 -22.66 18.78 5.29
C ASN A 745 -21.75 19.87 4.67
N ARG A 746 -20.44 19.76 4.92
CA ARG A 746 -19.48 20.71 4.33
C ARG A 746 -19.39 20.53 2.82
N GLN A 747 -19.48 21.61 2.10
CA GLN A 747 -19.23 21.69 0.67
C GLN A 747 -17.72 21.72 0.40
N ASN A 748 -17.08 20.55 0.41
CA ASN A 748 -15.68 20.39 0.06
C ASN A 748 -15.53 20.46 -1.46
N ILE A 749 -14.68 21.35 -1.96
CA ILE A 749 -14.47 21.49 -3.40
C ILE A 749 -13.69 20.29 -3.90
N PHE A 750 -14.20 19.64 -4.94
CA PHE A 750 -13.54 18.56 -5.65
C PHE A 750 -12.64 19.11 -6.76
N TYR A 751 -13.23 19.89 -7.67
CA TYR A 751 -12.52 20.67 -8.68
C TYR A 751 -13.33 21.91 -9.07
N VAL A 752 -12.71 22.78 -9.85
CA VAL A 752 -13.36 23.93 -10.46
C VAL A 752 -13.47 23.66 -11.96
N ASP A 753 -14.69 23.70 -12.49
CA ASP A 753 -14.90 23.56 -13.93
C ASP A 753 -14.19 24.72 -14.65
N ARG A 754 -13.42 24.41 -15.66
CA ARG A 754 -12.56 25.40 -16.30
C ARG A 754 -13.29 26.32 -17.25
N VAL A 755 -14.42 25.88 -17.79
CA VAL A 755 -15.23 26.63 -18.76
C VAL A 755 -16.27 27.47 -18.05
N THR A 756 -17.06 26.86 -17.17
CA THR A 756 -18.13 27.56 -16.45
C THR A 756 -17.62 28.31 -15.20
N THR A 757 -16.41 27.95 -14.72
CA THR A 757 -15.84 28.40 -13.42
C THR A 757 -16.63 27.94 -12.21
N ASP A 758 -17.57 27.01 -12.37
CA ASP A 758 -18.37 26.46 -11.29
C ASP A 758 -17.54 25.54 -10.39
N LYS A 759 -17.87 25.55 -9.11
CA LYS A 759 -17.27 24.66 -8.13
C LYS A 759 -18.04 23.35 -8.10
N VAL A 760 -17.39 22.26 -8.43
CA VAL A 760 -17.93 20.92 -8.24
C VAL A 760 -17.53 20.43 -6.85
N TYR A 761 -18.51 19.95 -6.08
CA TYR A 761 -18.30 19.55 -4.70
C TYR A 761 -18.18 18.03 -4.58
N GLN A 762 -17.45 17.62 -3.54
CA GLN A 762 -17.39 16.23 -3.09
C GLN A 762 -18.72 15.81 -2.44
N LEU A 763 -18.82 14.56 -2.01
CA LEU A 763 -20.06 14.02 -1.46
C LEU A 763 -20.58 14.86 -0.28
N PRO A 764 -21.89 15.22 -0.28
CA PRO A 764 -22.52 15.93 0.81
C PRO A 764 -22.76 14.99 2.02
N LEU A 765 -23.61 15.39 2.97
CA LEU A 765 -24.07 14.54 4.05
C LEU A 765 -24.67 13.24 3.48
N LEU A 766 -24.15 12.09 3.94
CA LEU A 766 -24.49 10.78 3.40
C LEU A 766 -24.78 9.79 4.54
N PRO A 767 -26.05 9.57 4.91
CA PRO A 767 -26.45 8.56 5.91
C PRO A 767 -26.41 7.17 5.30
N SER A 768 -26.08 6.17 6.09
CA SER A 768 -26.03 4.77 5.66
C SER A 768 -26.42 3.82 6.79
N LEU A 769 -27.07 2.72 6.43
CA LEU A 769 -27.39 1.61 7.31
C LEU A 769 -26.78 0.33 6.73
N GLY A 770 -26.13 -0.46 7.57
CA GLY A 770 -25.53 -1.73 7.16
C GLY A 770 -25.88 -2.86 8.11
N ILE A 771 -25.95 -4.06 7.58
CA ILE A 771 -26.14 -5.30 8.34
C ILE A 771 -25.07 -6.28 7.89
N SER A 772 -24.39 -6.90 8.85
CA SER A 772 -23.52 -8.03 8.56
C SER A 772 -23.79 -9.23 9.47
N CYS A 773 -23.61 -10.41 8.93
CA CYS A 773 -23.76 -11.69 9.62
C CYS A 773 -22.48 -12.50 9.47
N LYS A 774 -21.85 -12.85 10.57
CA LYS A 774 -20.72 -13.80 10.66
C LYS A 774 -21.26 -15.11 11.23
N PHE A 775 -20.84 -16.27 10.66
CA PHE A 775 -21.27 -17.61 11.07
C PHE A 775 -20.17 -18.65 10.96
#